data_322e377fb21bad7208721a54c250789b
#
_entry.id   322e377fb21bad7208721a54c250789b
#
_cell.length_a   1.000
_cell.length_b   1.000
_cell.length_c   1.000
_cell.angle_alpha   90.00
_cell.angle_beta   90.00
_cell.angle_gamma   90.00
#
_symmetry.space_group_name_H-M   'P 1'
#
loop_
_entity.id
_entity.type
_entity.pdbx_description
1 polymer ?
#
loop_
_entity_poly.entity_id
_entity_poly.type
_entity_poly.pdbx_seq_one_letter_code
_entity_poly.pdbx_strand_id
1 'polypeptide(L)'
;MRFGVLGALGVWSADGETVAAGGPQLRALLAMLLLNVDQTVGVRRLVEGLYGPQAPSGAAHALQSQVSRLRRRLGAAGETGDLLQYGPAGYRLLVDPGDVDVHRFERLAGEGRHVLAAGDHAGAARLLGEALELWRGPALADVIDAPFAEEQAARLEELRIAVLEDLVEARLARGEHRDLAAELPGSVAAHPLRERLRGQLMRALHGSGRKAEALQVFEEARRMLAEELGVDPSPELGGVHVAVLRAGSSPAEEAGGGVPAQFTSFVGRDGDLERVRALLGQRRLVTLTGPGGVGKTRLAVEAAGRERDEVRFVDLAPLADGAAAPQALINALGLREAGLVPALSGPLDPVDRLIAGLADRRVLLVLDNCEHVVAEVAALARRLLAACRDLRILVTSRERLGITGETLHPVPPLPLDGGGPEALDHPAVRLFADRAAAVRPGFLIDDANVDAALRLCRALDGLPLAIELAAARMRSLTLEEVEARLDDRFRLLSRGDRSAAPRHRTLRSVVEWSWDLLSRPEQALAARLTVFSGGAPLHAAARVCGPSEGEVVELLADLVDKSLVEAGGGRYRMLETVREFCAERLAGDGDRERLRAAHAAYFLESARAAEPYLRGPDQLEWLARLDAERGNFHAALHWAAGADPVLGLRLLAALSWQGQLRGLPGERAAVAAGLLMTIGDEPPAGLEEEYTLCLAHAAAADNVHDQRLRDHLERLADRRLRYPFLRVLRFMVNGPCHADGEAPADPWSQAFTRLESGVKSLLGGERDTAEEAFRAALEGFRGTGDRWGVLTALEQLAGFADEPGFAALMAEAIDLAERLGAGEDLTRLLVRNADGLADAGRLLAARAGYEHAIEFARRAGTPETQAGAQRGLADVARLRGDLPAARELYDRALRGCGRASMGGALTRWRILIGLGRIAEAEQDAGQASLRYRQALATARAYGDRPAAAASAEALAAVAAFNAVGR
;
A
#
# COMPACT_ATOMS: atom_id res chain seq x y z
N MET A 1 -7.95 51.78 -21.85
CA MET A 1 -9.31 51.43 -21.35
C MET A 1 -9.32 50.00 -20.93
N ARG A 2 -10.11 49.60 -19.91
CA ARG A 2 -10.35 48.20 -19.53
C ARG A 2 -11.78 47.82 -19.84
N PHE A 3 -11.97 46.58 -20.22
CA PHE A 3 -13.25 46.01 -20.60
C PHE A 3 -13.54 44.71 -19.84
N GLY A 4 -14.81 44.52 -19.48
CA GLY A 4 -15.19 43.33 -18.79
C GLY A 4 -16.48 42.72 -19.28
N VAL A 5 -16.49 41.40 -19.51
CA VAL A 5 -17.64 40.58 -19.91
C VAL A 5 -17.86 39.39 -18.96
N LEU A 6 -16.94 39.19 -18.03
CA LEU A 6 -17.06 38.14 -16.98
C LEU A 6 -17.91 38.67 -15.82
N GLY A 7 -19.19 38.93 -16.10
CA GLY A 7 -20.20 39.58 -15.28
C GLY A 7 -21.05 40.47 -16.15
N ALA A 8 -21.66 41.50 -15.56
CA ALA A 8 -22.27 42.59 -16.32
C ALA A 8 -21.20 43.34 -17.13
N LEU A 9 -21.52 43.77 -18.35
CA LEU A 9 -20.60 44.45 -19.24
C LEU A 9 -20.06 45.73 -18.58
N GLY A 10 -18.74 45.78 -18.37
CA GLY A 10 -18.05 46.95 -17.79
C GLY A 10 -17.08 47.56 -18.79
N VAL A 11 -17.03 48.89 -18.76
CA VAL A 11 -16.04 49.71 -19.48
C VAL A 11 -15.46 50.71 -18.49
N TRP A 12 -14.13 50.78 -18.38
CA TRP A 12 -13.43 51.69 -17.50
C TRP A 12 -12.40 52.50 -18.27
N SER A 13 -12.35 53.81 -18.02
CA SER A 13 -11.30 54.67 -18.55
C SER A 13 -9.91 54.28 -18.03
N ALA A 14 -8.87 54.91 -18.54
CA ALA A 14 -7.50 54.76 -18.03
C ALA A 14 -7.40 55.19 -16.54
N ASP A 15 -8.21 56.14 -16.11
CA ASP A 15 -8.25 56.66 -14.74
C ASP A 15 -9.15 55.81 -13.80
N GLY A 16 -9.74 54.71 -14.33
CA GLY A 16 -10.57 53.78 -13.58
C GLY A 16 -12.05 54.22 -13.43
N GLU A 17 -12.48 55.30 -14.06
CA GLU A 17 -13.87 55.70 -14.03
C GLU A 17 -14.74 54.83 -14.94
N THR A 18 -15.98 54.56 -14.48
CA THR A 18 -16.93 53.72 -15.24
C THR A 18 -17.53 54.53 -16.41
N VAL A 19 -17.38 54.01 -17.61
CA VAL A 19 -17.94 54.58 -18.84
C VAL A 19 -19.23 53.84 -19.21
N ALA A 20 -20.32 54.60 -19.39
CA ALA A 20 -21.61 54.02 -19.76
C ALA A 20 -21.61 53.47 -21.20
N ALA A 21 -21.61 52.14 -21.35
CA ALA A 21 -21.61 51.47 -22.65
C ALA A 21 -22.91 51.69 -23.48
N GLY A 22 -23.98 52.14 -22.87
CA GLY A 22 -25.24 52.49 -23.55
C GLY A 22 -26.37 51.49 -23.30
N GLY A 23 -27.38 51.50 -24.17
CA GLY A 23 -28.53 50.58 -24.07
C GLY A 23 -28.19 49.14 -24.43
N PRO A 24 -29.13 48.19 -24.21
CA PRO A 24 -28.87 46.75 -24.33
C PRO A 24 -28.23 46.32 -25.66
N GLN A 25 -28.71 46.82 -26.79
CA GLN A 25 -28.15 46.49 -28.11
C GLN A 25 -26.73 47.00 -28.33
N LEU A 26 -26.35 48.14 -27.75
CA LEU A 26 -24.98 48.65 -27.83
C LEU A 26 -24.05 47.80 -26.94
N ARG A 27 -24.55 47.40 -25.79
CA ARG A 27 -23.82 46.49 -24.89
C ARG A 27 -23.59 45.12 -25.54
N ALA A 28 -24.64 44.56 -26.16
CA ALA A 28 -24.55 43.29 -26.91
C ALA A 28 -23.54 43.37 -28.08
N LEU A 29 -23.58 44.48 -28.85
CA LEU A 29 -22.61 44.70 -29.92
C LEU A 29 -21.16 44.77 -29.39
N LEU A 30 -20.96 45.58 -28.32
CA LEU A 30 -19.64 45.69 -27.71
C LEU A 30 -19.16 44.35 -27.15
N ALA A 31 -20.02 43.56 -26.48
CA ALA A 31 -19.69 42.27 -25.96
C ALA A 31 -19.26 41.29 -27.07
N MET A 32 -19.95 41.25 -28.21
CA MET A 32 -19.55 40.41 -29.35
C MET A 32 -18.17 40.78 -29.90
N LEU A 33 -17.87 42.12 -29.96
CA LEU A 33 -16.57 42.57 -30.44
C LEU A 33 -15.46 42.30 -29.43
N LEU A 34 -15.74 42.42 -28.12
CA LEU A 34 -14.80 42.09 -27.04
C LEU A 34 -14.46 40.59 -26.97
N LEU A 35 -15.42 39.73 -27.25
CA LEU A 35 -15.19 38.29 -27.33
C LEU A 35 -14.32 37.90 -28.56
N ASN A 36 -14.20 38.80 -29.56
CA ASN A 36 -13.42 38.58 -30.78
C ASN A 36 -12.39 39.70 -30.99
N VAL A 37 -11.72 40.14 -29.94
CA VAL A 37 -10.65 41.17 -30.04
C VAL A 37 -9.61 40.75 -31.08
N ASP A 38 -9.16 41.73 -31.81
CA ASP A 38 -8.19 41.59 -32.93
C ASP A 38 -8.64 40.73 -34.11
N GLN A 39 -9.88 40.21 -34.08
CA GLN A 39 -10.48 39.51 -35.21
C GLN A 39 -11.50 40.38 -35.92
N THR A 40 -11.59 40.21 -37.25
CA THR A 40 -12.63 40.84 -38.01
C THR A 40 -13.93 40.05 -37.95
N VAL A 41 -14.95 40.64 -37.37
CA VAL A 41 -16.29 40.01 -37.26
C VAL A 41 -17.15 40.51 -38.45
N GLY A 42 -17.59 39.58 -39.26
CA GLY A 42 -18.39 39.86 -40.43
C GLY A 42 -19.76 40.48 -40.07
N VAL A 43 -20.24 41.39 -40.92
CA VAL A 43 -21.53 42.06 -40.72
C VAL A 43 -22.67 41.10 -40.54
N ARG A 44 -22.70 40.02 -41.29
CA ARG A 44 -23.72 38.96 -41.16
C ARG A 44 -23.69 38.32 -39.77
N ARG A 45 -22.52 37.96 -39.27
CA ARG A 45 -22.36 37.33 -37.94
C ARG A 45 -22.76 38.28 -36.80
N LEU A 46 -22.48 39.57 -36.96
CA LEU A 46 -22.94 40.60 -36.01
C LEU A 46 -24.48 40.75 -36.02
N VAL A 47 -25.09 40.75 -37.19
CA VAL A 47 -26.54 40.82 -37.33
C VAL A 47 -27.21 39.56 -36.77
N GLU A 48 -26.73 38.37 -37.10
CA GLU A 48 -27.27 37.12 -36.59
C GLU A 48 -27.12 37.04 -35.06
N GLY A 49 -25.99 37.45 -34.49
CA GLY A 49 -25.77 37.42 -33.05
C GLY A 49 -26.62 38.46 -32.28
N LEU A 50 -26.94 39.61 -32.87
CA LEU A 50 -27.74 40.62 -32.23
C LEU A 50 -29.27 40.42 -32.40
N TYR A 51 -29.71 39.87 -33.54
CA TYR A 51 -31.13 39.82 -33.90
C TYR A 51 -31.63 38.35 -34.16
N GLY A 52 -30.75 37.39 -34.11
CA GLY A 52 -31.06 35.98 -34.40
C GLY A 52 -31.22 35.68 -35.90
N PRO A 53 -31.60 34.42 -36.25
CA PRO A 53 -31.72 33.97 -37.63
C PRO A 53 -32.84 34.63 -38.41
N GLN A 54 -33.81 35.28 -37.75
CA GLN A 54 -34.92 36.01 -38.36
C GLN A 54 -34.74 37.54 -38.25
N ALA A 55 -33.53 38.02 -38.55
CA ALA A 55 -33.22 39.45 -38.49
C ALA A 55 -34.15 40.31 -39.40
N PRO A 56 -34.63 41.48 -38.94
CA PRO A 56 -35.52 42.35 -39.75
C PRO A 56 -34.82 42.89 -40.98
N SER A 57 -35.60 43.21 -42.02
CA SER A 57 -35.11 43.85 -43.22
C SER A 57 -34.61 45.26 -42.86
N GLY A 58 -33.31 45.52 -42.85
CA GLY A 58 -32.70 46.76 -42.39
C GLY A 58 -31.80 46.62 -41.17
N ALA A 59 -31.64 45.40 -40.64
CA ALA A 59 -30.76 45.12 -39.50
C ALA A 59 -29.30 45.55 -39.74
N ALA A 60 -28.81 45.39 -41.00
CA ALA A 60 -27.47 45.87 -41.39
C ALA A 60 -27.34 47.41 -41.30
N HIS A 61 -28.38 48.18 -41.64
CA HIS A 61 -28.37 49.65 -41.48
C HIS A 61 -28.48 50.05 -40.00
N ALA A 62 -29.30 49.34 -39.24
CA ALA A 62 -29.38 49.53 -37.79
C ALA A 62 -28.02 49.24 -37.11
N LEU A 63 -27.29 48.20 -37.53
CA LEU A 63 -25.95 47.92 -37.06
C LEU A 63 -24.97 49.05 -37.33
N GLN A 64 -24.98 49.65 -38.52
CA GLN A 64 -24.13 50.86 -38.84
C GLN A 64 -24.43 52.03 -37.90
N SER A 65 -25.69 52.30 -37.61
CA SER A 65 -26.09 53.31 -36.63
C SER A 65 -25.61 52.99 -35.22
N GLN A 66 -25.66 51.75 -34.80
CA GLN A 66 -25.16 51.29 -33.50
C GLN A 66 -23.64 51.42 -33.43
N VAL A 67 -22.91 50.97 -34.45
CA VAL A 67 -21.45 51.15 -34.54
C VAL A 67 -21.06 52.64 -34.44
N SER A 68 -21.76 53.51 -35.13
CA SER A 68 -21.50 54.98 -35.06
C SER A 68 -21.75 55.54 -33.65
N ARG A 69 -22.76 55.02 -32.94
CA ARG A 69 -23.04 55.42 -31.53
C ARG A 69 -22.00 54.89 -30.58
N LEU A 70 -21.55 53.65 -30.80
CA LEU A 70 -20.50 53.02 -30.02
C LEU A 70 -19.17 53.74 -30.17
N ARG A 71 -18.74 54.07 -31.39
CA ARG A 71 -17.56 54.88 -31.65
C ARG A 71 -17.57 56.20 -30.90
N ARG A 72 -18.69 56.91 -30.97
CA ARG A 72 -18.83 58.19 -30.30
C ARG A 72 -18.70 58.09 -28.79
N ARG A 73 -19.25 56.99 -28.19
CA ARG A 73 -19.18 56.83 -26.76
C ARG A 73 -17.77 56.45 -26.29
N LEU A 74 -17.11 55.50 -26.99
CA LEU A 74 -15.74 55.12 -26.67
C LEU A 74 -14.75 56.29 -26.89
N GLY A 75 -14.95 57.08 -27.95
CA GLY A 75 -14.12 58.30 -28.23
C GLY A 75 -14.31 59.42 -27.23
N ALA A 76 -15.53 59.58 -26.64
CA ALA A 76 -15.80 60.60 -25.62
C ALA A 76 -15.13 60.25 -24.25
N ALA A 77 -14.67 59.05 -24.06
CA ALA A 77 -13.98 58.58 -22.86
C ALA A 77 -12.47 58.79 -22.88
N GLY A 78 -11.95 59.61 -23.78
CA GLY A 78 -10.57 60.10 -23.74
C GLY A 78 -9.56 59.37 -24.59
N GLU A 79 -9.92 58.43 -25.45
CA GLU A 79 -9.01 57.80 -26.37
C GLU A 79 -8.98 58.49 -27.76
N THR A 80 -7.82 58.89 -28.22
CA THR A 80 -7.59 59.62 -29.47
C THR A 80 -7.49 58.74 -30.73
N GLY A 81 -7.72 57.41 -30.60
CA GLY A 81 -7.62 56.44 -31.69
C GLY A 81 -8.98 55.89 -32.15
N ASP A 82 -9.12 55.49 -33.41
CA ASP A 82 -10.28 54.78 -33.94
C ASP A 82 -10.26 53.29 -33.51
N LEU A 83 -10.73 53.04 -32.24
CA LEU A 83 -10.72 51.68 -31.66
C LEU A 83 -11.54 50.67 -32.47
N LEU A 84 -12.50 51.14 -33.28
CA LEU A 84 -13.40 50.27 -34.05
C LEU A 84 -13.24 50.52 -35.54
N GLN A 85 -12.46 49.64 -36.19
CA GLN A 85 -12.18 49.76 -37.64
C GLN A 85 -13.23 49.01 -38.46
N TYR A 86 -13.51 49.53 -39.66
CA TYR A 86 -14.32 48.87 -40.68
C TYR A 86 -13.48 48.49 -41.87
N GLY A 87 -13.56 47.23 -42.30
CA GLY A 87 -12.87 46.71 -43.50
C GLY A 87 -13.83 45.92 -44.41
N PRO A 88 -13.33 45.45 -45.57
CA PRO A 88 -14.18 44.71 -46.53
C PRO A 88 -14.85 43.45 -45.93
N ALA A 89 -14.22 42.88 -44.91
CA ALA A 89 -14.70 41.66 -44.25
C ALA A 89 -15.62 41.91 -43.02
N GLY A 90 -15.73 43.18 -42.53
CA GLY A 90 -16.56 43.50 -41.37
C GLY A 90 -15.93 44.51 -40.41
N TYR A 91 -16.22 44.38 -39.14
CA TYR A 91 -15.75 45.27 -38.06
C TYR A 91 -14.69 44.55 -37.20
N ARG A 92 -13.67 45.32 -36.75
CA ARG A 92 -12.62 44.83 -35.86
C ARG A 92 -12.44 45.86 -34.72
N LEU A 93 -12.40 45.34 -33.49
CA LEU A 93 -12.10 46.13 -32.31
C LEU A 93 -10.60 46.03 -32.00
N LEU A 94 -9.90 47.13 -31.99
CA LEU A 94 -8.45 47.25 -31.74
C LEU A 94 -8.25 47.64 -30.27
N VAL A 95 -8.14 46.63 -29.43
CA VAL A 95 -7.89 46.73 -27.99
C VAL A 95 -6.88 45.70 -27.62
N ASP A 96 -5.96 46.00 -26.70
CA ASP A 96 -5.07 44.98 -26.19
C ASP A 96 -5.90 43.83 -25.50
N PRO A 97 -5.72 42.59 -25.92
CA PRO A 97 -6.39 41.43 -25.23
C PRO A 97 -6.14 41.42 -23.71
N GLY A 98 -5.01 41.96 -23.23
CA GLY A 98 -4.70 42.11 -21.82
C GLY A 98 -5.60 43.11 -21.07
N ASP A 99 -6.27 44.00 -21.78
CA ASP A 99 -7.23 44.98 -21.24
C ASP A 99 -8.67 44.44 -21.18
N VAL A 100 -8.90 43.22 -21.68
CA VAL A 100 -10.23 42.57 -21.67
C VAL A 100 -10.20 41.36 -20.73
N ASP A 101 -11.09 41.36 -19.73
CA ASP A 101 -11.09 40.34 -18.67
C ASP A 101 -11.18 38.89 -19.16
N VAL A 102 -11.98 38.62 -20.20
CA VAL A 102 -12.12 37.25 -20.76
C VAL A 102 -10.82 36.73 -21.37
N HIS A 103 -10.09 37.53 -22.13
CA HIS A 103 -8.85 37.09 -22.74
C HIS A 103 -7.73 36.97 -21.71
N ARG A 104 -7.72 37.84 -20.70
CA ARG A 104 -6.84 37.75 -19.55
C ARG A 104 -7.13 36.49 -18.74
N PHE A 105 -8.41 36.15 -18.54
CA PHE A 105 -8.85 34.91 -17.88
C PHE A 105 -8.37 33.67 -18.66
N GLU A 106 -8.62 33.60 -19.99
CA GLU A 106 -8.23 32.48 -20.82
C GLU A 106 -6.70 32.28 -20.83
N ARG A 107 -5.94 33.38 -20.87
CA ARG A 107 -4.47 33.33 -20.80
C ARG A 107 -3.99 32.80 -19.44
N LEU A 108 -4.46 33.38 -18.33
CA LEU A 108 -4.08 32.94 -16.98
C LEU A 108 -4.48 31.48 -16.71
N ALA A 109 -5.65 31.06 -17.19
CA ALA A 109 -6.11 29.68 -17.13
C ALA A 109 -5.20 28.72 -17.91
N GLY A 110 -4.74 29.13 -19.10
CA GLY A 110 -3.79 28.36 -19.91
C GLY A 110 -2.41 28.24 -19.25
N GLU A 111 -1.87 29.36 -18.77
CA GLU A 111 -0.60 29.41 -18.04
C GLU A 111 -0.68 28.58 -16.75
N GLY A 112 -1.76 28.73 -15.97
CA GLY A 112 -1.98 27.98 -14.72
C GLY A 112 -2.04 26.48 -14.92
N ARG A 113 -2.73 26.00 -15.98
CA ARG A 113 -2.74 24.56 -16.35
C ARG A 113 -1.38 24.05 -16.76
N HIS A 114 -0.62 24.84 -17.51
CA HIS A 114 0.75 24.44 -17.91
C HIS A 114 1.66 24.29 -16.68
N VAL A 115 1.60 25.25 -15.76
CA VAL A 115 2.36 25.24 -14.50
C VAL A 115 1.93 24.10 -13.58
N LEU A 116 0.62 23.80 -13.54
CA LEU A 116 0.08 22.64 -12.81
C LEU A 116 0.63 21.32 -13.36
N ALA A 117 0.62 21.15 -14.67
CA ALA A 117 1.16 19.98 -15.34
C ALA A 117 2.69 19.83 -15.15
N ALA A 118 3.41 20.92 -14.93
CA ALA A 118 4.83 20.92 -14.60
C ALA A 118 5.12 20.61 -13.11
N GLY A 119 4.07 20.47 -12.26
CA GLY A 119 4.20 20.14 -10.84
C GLY A 119 4.44 21.34 -9.91
N ASP A 120 4.46 22.58 -10.41
CA ASP A 120 4.49 23.77 -9.54
C ASP A 120 3.07 24.13 -9.06
N HIS A 121 2.65 23.46 -8.00
CA HIS A 121 1.33 23.63 -7.41
C HIS A 121 1.11 25.03 -6.78
N ALA A 122 2.17 25.67 -6.31
CA ALA A 122 2.08 27.03 -5.74
C ALA A 122 1.88 28.09 -6.83
N GLY A 123 2.65 28.04 -7.91
CA GLY A 123 2.51 28.89 -9.08
C GLY A 123 1.16 28.70 -9.76
N ALA A 124 0.71 27.45 -9.91
CA ALA A 124 -0.60 27.12 -10.48
C ALA A 124 -1.76 27.69 -9.64
N ALA A 125 -1.74 27.50 -8.32
CA ALA A 125 -2.78 28.01 -7.42
C ALA A 125 -2.90 29.54 -7.48
N ARG A 126 -1.78 30.26 -7.59
CA ARG A 126 -1.77 31.71 -7.74
C ARG A 126 -2.37 32.13 -9.10
N LEU A 127 -1.92 31.57 -10.21
CA LEU A 127 -2.40 31.95 -11.55
C LEU A 127 -3.88 31.63 -11.77
N LEU A 128 -4.32 30.45 -11.34
CA LEU A 128 -5.71 30.01 -11.45
C LEU A 128 -6.62 30.80 -10.50
N GLY A 129 -6.12 31.17 -9.31
CA GLY A 129 -6.80 32.08 -8.39
C GLY A 129 -7.01 33.49 -8.99
N GLU A 130 -5.93 34.09 -9.52
CA GLU A 130 -6.00 35.40 -10.23
C GLU A 130 -6.97 35.34 -11.41
N ALA A 131 -7.06 34.22 -12.12
CA ALA A 131 -8.02 34.03 -13.21
C ALA A 131 -9.47 34.07 -12.70
N LEU A 132 -9.78 33.38 -11.63
CA LEU A 132 -11.14 33.33 -11.05
C LEU A 132 -11.55 34.66 -10.42
N GLU A 133 -10.62 35.46 -9.90
CA GLU A 133 -10.89 36.79 -9.35
C GLU A 133 -11.35 37.82 -10.42
N LEU A 134 -11.15 37.54 -11.70
CA LEU A 134 -11.66 38.39 -12.79
C LEU A 134 -13.18 38.31 -12.94
N TRP A 135 -13.81 37.30 -12.35
CA TRP A 135 -15.24 37.08 -12.43
C TRP A 135 -16.00 37.95 -11.40
N ARG A 136 -16.92 38.77 -11.92
CA ARG A 136 -17.73 39.71 -11.15
C ARG A 136 -19.19 39.26 -11.02
N GLY A 137 -19.54 38.09 -11.62
CA GLY A 137 -20.87 37.52 -11.67
C GLY A 137 -21.03 36.56 -12.86
N PRO A 138 -22.26 36.13 -13.20
CA PRO A 138 -22.50 35.34 -14.41
C PRO A 138 -22.03 36.09 -15.66
N ALA A 139 -21.32 35.40 -16.55
CA ALA A 139 -20.79 35.99 -17.79
C ALA A 139 -21.92 36.61 -18.62
N LEU A 140 -21.69 37.80 -19.21
CA LEU A 140 -22.63 38.48 -20.09
C LEU A 140 -23.99 38.75 -19.44
N ALA A 141 -24.09 38.87 -18.12
CA ALA A 141 -25.32 38.90 -17.33
C ALA A 141 -26.35 39.94 -17.81
N ASP A 142 -25.93 41.12 -18.31
CA ASP A 142 -26.79 42.23 -18.76
C ASP A 142 -27.04 42.25 -20.26
N VAL A 143 -26.56 41.21 -20.97
CA VAL A 143 -26.79 41.03 -22.41
C VAL A 143 -27.25 39.61 -22.74
N ILE A 144 -27.64 38.83 -21.74
CA ILE A 144 -27.97 37.39 -21.86
C ILE A 144 -29.15 37.16 -22.84
N ASP A 145 -30.06 38.14 -22.99
CA ASP A 145 -31.18 38.05 -23.93
C ASP A 145 -30.77 38.22 -25.41
N ALA A 146 -29.52 38.55 -25.69
CA ALA A 146 -29.03 38.60 -27.07
C ALA A 146 -28.76 37.17 -27.59
N PRO A 147 -29.16 36.86 -28.84
CA PRO A 147 -29.10 35.47 -29.37
C PRO A 147 -27.74 34.76 -29.31
N PHE A 148 -26.64 35.52 -29.33
CA PHE A 148 -25.28 34.92 -29.21
C PHE A 148 -24.86 34.66 -27.75
N ALA A 149 -25.52 35.34 -26.79
CA ALA A 149 -24.99 35.47 -25.44
C ALA A 149 -25.14 34.19 -24.62
N GLU A 150 -26.22 33.45 -24.76
CA GLU A 150 -26.48 32.23 -24.02
C GLU A 150 -25.40 31.14 -24.28
N GLU A 151 -25.09 30.90 -25.57
CA GLU A 151 -24.06 29.94 -25.96
C GLU A 151 -22.65 30.33 -25.45
N GLN A 152 -22.33 31.66 -25.54
CA GLN A 152 -21.04 32.16 -25.10
C GLN A 152 -20.94 32.20 -23.58
N ALA A 153 -22.01 32.52 -22.86
CA ALA A 153 -22.05 32.46 -21.41
C ALA A 153 -21.88 31.03 -20.91
N ALA A 154 -22.56 30.06 -21.52
CA ALA A 154 -22.40 28.64 -21.19
C ALA A 154 -20.97 28.17 -21.41
N ARG A 155 -20.35 28.55 -22.56
CA ARG A 155 -18.94 28.20 -22.84
C ARG A 155 -17.97 28.78 -21.78
N LEU A 156 -18.18 30.02 -21.39
CA LEU A 156 -17.34 30.71 -20.41
C LEU A 156 -17.52 30.11 -19.01
N GLU A 157 -18.74 29.75 -18.62
CA GLU A 157 -19.03 29.10 -17.35
C GLU A 157 -18.40 27.69 -17.27
N GLU A 158 -18.45 26.91 -18.35
CA GLU A 158 -17.75 25.64 -18.44
C GLU A 158 -16.22 25.79 -18.23
N LEU A 159 -15.64 26.83 -18.83
CA LEU A 159 -14.23 27.12 -18.66
C LEU A 159 -13.91 27.57 -17.23
N ARG A 160 -14.81 28.36 -16.60
CA ARG A 160 -14.69 28.76 -15.18
C ARG A 160 -14.67 27.57 -14.24
N ILE A 161 -15.58 26.59 -14.45
CA ILE A 161 -15.65 25.38 -13.63
C ILE A 161 -14.38 24.55 -13.82
N ALA A 162 -13.88 24.41 -15.04
CA ALA A 162 -12.63 23.68 -15.31
C ALA A 162 -11.43 24.34 -14.62
N VAL A 163 -11.37 25.68 -14.58
CA VAL A 163 -10.32 26.43 -13.87
C VAL A 163 -10.46 26.25 -12.35
N LEU A 164 -11.67 26.20 -11.82
CA LEU A 164 -11.93 25.91 -10.41
C LEU A 164 -11.45 24.51 -10.04
N GLU A 165 -11.76 23.50 -10.86
CA GLU A 165 -11.30 22.13 -10.66
C GLU A 165 -9.75 22.04 -10.66
N ASP A 166 -9.08 22.76 -11.55
CA ASP A 166 -7.63 22.79 -11.63
C ASP A 166 -7.00 23.54 -10.43
N LEU A 167 -7.63 24.62 -9.96
CA LEU A 167 -7.23 25.33 -8.73
C LEU A 167 -7.35 24.41 -7.50
N VAL A 168 -8.46 23.70 -7.39
CA VAL A 168 -8.68 22.74 -6.29
C VAL A 168 -7.64 21.63 -6.33
N GLU A 169 -7.28 21.13 -7.51
CA GLU A 169 -6.23 20.14 -7.65
C GLU A 169 -4.87 20.65 -7.14
N ALA A 170 -4.50 21.88 -7.52
CA ALA A 170 -3.28 22.53 -7.04
C ALA A 170 -3.27 22.69 -5.50
N ARG A 171 -4.41 23.09 -4.91
CA ARG A 171 -4.56 23.29 -3.46
C ARG A 171 -4.58 21.97 -2.69
N LEU A 172 -5.19 20.91 -3.24
CA LEU A 172 -5.13 19.54 -2.67
C LEU A 172 -3.68 19.03 -2.62
N ALA A 173 -2.92 19.23 -3.68
CA ALA A 173 -1.51 18.83 -3.72
C ALA A 173 -0.64 19.61 -2.70
N ARG A 174 -1.08 20.80 -2.28
CA ARG A 174 -0.44 21.61 -1.22
C ARG A 174 -0.87 21.21 0.19
N GLY A 175 -1.82 20.26 0.32
CA GLY A 175 -2.32 19.82 1.62
C GLY A 175 -3.40 20.72 2.26
N GLU A 176 -4.04 21.62 1.52
CA GLU A 176 -5.06 22.56 2.03
C GLU A 176 -6.43 21.88 2.23
N HIS A 177 -6.41 20.64 2.78
CA HIS A 177 -7.61 19.79 2.85
C HIS A 177 -8.73 20.39 3.71
N ARG A 178 -8.40 21.05 4.84
CA ARG A 178 -9.41 21.60 5.77
C ARG A 178 -10.19 22.76 5.16
N ASP A 179 -9.50 23.65 4.50
CA ASP A 179 -10.10 24.83 3.88
C ASP A 179 -10.99 24.40 2.71
N LEU A 180 -10.48 23.51 1.86
CA LEU A 180 -11.24 22.94 0.74
C LEU A 180 -12.47 22.14 1.20
N ALA A 181 -12.38 21.38 2.29
CA ALA A 181 -13.53 20.66 2.86
C ALA A 181 -14.65 21.61 3.35
N ALA A 182 -14.32 22.86 3.67
CA ALA A 182 -15.31 23.87 4.02
C ALA A 182 -15.86 24.64 2.80
N GLU A 183 -15.03 24.90 1.77
CA GLU A 183 -15.37 25.71 0.60
C GLU A 183 -16.12 24.91 -0.49
N LEU A 184 -15.71 23.66 -0.76
CA LEU A 184 -16.21 22.87 -1.90
C LEU A 184 -17.69 22.46 -1.85
N PRO A 185 -18.34 22.24 -0.67
CA PRO A 185 -19.75 21.83 -0.64
C PRO A 185 -20.68 22.76 -1.41
N GLY A 186 -20.43 24.08 -1.37
CA GLY A 186 -21.19 25.06 -2.15
C GLY A 186 -21.03 24.88 -3.66
N SER A 187 -19.82 24.65 -4.14
CA SER A 187 -19.52 24.43 -5.55
C SER A 187 -20.09 23.09 -6.05
N VAL A 188 -20.03 22.04 -5.25
CA VAL A 188 -20.63 20.73 -5.57
C VAL A 188 -22.15 20.82 -5.64
N ALA A 189 -22.79 21.59 -4.73
CA ALA A 189 -24.23 21.82 -4.76
C ALA A 189 -24.67 22.62 -6.00
N ALA A 190 -23.86 23.59 -6.45
CA ALA A 190 -24.13 24.37 -7.66
C ALA A 190 -23.94 23.55 -8.96
N HIS A 191 -23.07 22.55 -8.94
CA HIS A 191 -22.73 21.71 -10.10
C HIS A 191 -22.85 20.21 -9.77
N PRO A 192 -24.06 19.71 -9.49
CA PRO A 192 -24.27 18.40 -8.90
C PRO A 192 -23.81 17.22 -9.76
N LEU A 193 -23.76 17.36 -11.09
CA LEU A 193 -23.33 16.32 -12.03
C LEU A 193 -21.82 16.33 -12.33
N ARG A 194 -21.05 17.25 -11.69
CA ARG A 194 -19.60 17.32 -11.87
C ARG A 194 -18.88 16.33 -10.95
N GLU A 195 -18.60 15.16 -11.49
CA GLU A 195 -17.96 14.08 -10.76
C GLU A 195 -16.54 14.43 -10.27
N ARG A 196 -15.78 15.22 -11.05
CA ARG A 196 -14.43 15.66 -10.66
C ARG A 196 -14.46 16.51 -9.38
N LEU A 197 -15.38 17.49 -9.26
CA LEU A 197 -15.56 18.28 -8.04
C LEU A 197 -15.95 17.41 -6.83
N ARG A 198 -16.81 16.41 -7.03
CA ARG A 198 -17.19 15.46 -5.99
C ARG A 198 -16.00 14.63 -5.53
N GLY A 199 -15.20 14.12 -6.45
CA GLY A 199 -13.98 13.42 -6.15
C GLY A 199 -12.96 14.27 -5.38
N GLN A 200 -12.84 15.55 -5.74
CA GLN A 200 -12.00 16.52 -5.04
C GLN A 200 -12.51 16.82 -3.63
N LEU A 201 -13.83 16.98 -3.44
CA LEU A 201 -14.45 17.12 -2.12
C LEU A 201 -14.20 15.87 -1.25
N MET A 202 -14.36 14.68 -1.82
CA MET A 202 -14.05 13.43 -1.10
C MET A 202 -12.60 13.37 -0.65
N ARG A 203 -11.64 13.77 -1.50
CA ARG A 203 -10.23 13.85 -1.16
C ARG A 203 -9.94 14.91 -0.07
N ALA A 204 -10.60 16.06 -0.12
CA ALA A 204 -10.49 17.13 0.88
C ALA A 204 -11.04 16.67 2.25
N LEU A 205 -12.24 16.11 2.28
CA LEU A 205 -12.86 15.55 3.49
C LEU A 205 -11.99 14.43 4.08
N HIS A 206 -11.53 13.53 3.25
CA HIS A 206 -10.66 12.44 3.69
C HIS A 206 -9.34 12.97 4.27
N GLY A 207 -8.64 13.86 3.57
CA GLY A 207 -7.39 14.46 4.06
C GLY A 207 -7.55 15.32 5.32
N SER A 208 -8.78 15.76 5.64
CA SER A 208 -9.13 16.42 6.91
C SER A 208 -9.61 15.47 8.02
N GLY A 209 -9.60 14.15 7.78
CA GLY A 209 -10.01 13.12 8.75
C GLY A 209 -11.51 12.81 8.77
N ARG A 210 -12.32 13.40 7.86
CA ARG A 210 -13.79 13.27 7.79
C ARG A 210 -14.21 12.15 6.82
N LYS A 211 -13.69 10.95 7.03
CA LYS A 211 -13.86 9.79 6.11
C LYS A 211 -15.33 9.42 5.90
N ALA A 212 -16.14 9.40 6.96
CA ALA A 212 -17.57 9.04 6.84
C ALA A 212 -18.32 9.99 5.89
N GLU A 213 -18.05 11.28 5.98
CA GLU A 213 -18.65 12.28 5.10
C GLU A 213 -18.15 12.18 3.66
N ALA A 214 -16.87 11.83 3.47
CA ALA A 214 -16.35 11.55 2.13
C ALA A 214 -17.08 10.38 1.45
N LEU A 215 -17.36 9.30 2.17
CA LEU A 215 -18.13 8.15 1.68
C LEU A 215 -19.61 8.52 1.40
N GLN A 216 -20.19 9.38 2.23
CA GLN A 216 -21.55 9.89 2.01
C GLN A 216 -21.65 10.69 0.71
N VAL A 217 -20.68 11.55 0.39
CA VAL A 217 -20.60 12.30 -0.88
C VAL A 217 -20.64 11.35 -2.09
N PHE A 218 -19.96 10.20 -2.02
CA PHE A 218 -19.99 9.21 -3.09
C PHE A 218 -21.39 8.56 -3.24
N GLU A 219 -22.02 8.16 -2.14
CA GLU A 219 -23.36 7.55 -2.17
C GLU A 219 -24.43 8.50 -2.69
N GLU A 220 -24.32 9.79 -2.36
CA GLU A 220 -25.16 10.84 -2.92
C GLU A 220 -24.92 11.03 -4.42
N ALA A 221 -23.66 11.00 -4.87
CA ALA A 221 -23.32 11.05 -6.29
C ALA A 221 -23.91 9.86 -7.06
N ARG A 222 -23.71 8.63 -6.55
CA ARG A 222 -24.17 7.40 -7.17
C ARG A 222 -25.70 7.41 -7.34
N ARG A 223 -26.40 7.82 -6.29
CA ARG A 223 -27.87 7.89 -6.32
C ARG A 223 -28.35 8.91 -7.35
N MET A 224 -27.78 10.11 -7.36
CA MET A 224 -28.15 11.19 -8.27
C MET A 224 -27.87 10.82 -9.74
N LEU A 225 -26.70 10.24 -10.04
CA LEU A 225 -26.36 9.80 -11.41
C LEU A 225 -27.29 8.70 -11.90
N ALA A 226 -27.68 7.77 -11.02
CA ALA A 226 -28.64 6.71 -11.34
C ALA A 226 -30.07 7.28 -11.55
N GLU A 227 -30.51 8.25 -10.74
CA GLU A 227 -31.87 8.83 -10.83
C GLU A 227 -32.01 9.79 -12.02
N GLU A 228 -31.01 10.65 -12.29
CA GLU A 228 -31.13 11.68 -13.33
C GLU A 228 -30.62 11.24 -14.70
N LEU A 229 -29.59 10.38 -14.76
CA LEU A 229 -28.94 9.99 -16.02
C LEU A 229 -29.03 8.50 -16.30
N GLY A 230 -29.39 7.66 -15.33
CA GLY A 230 -29.45 6.20 -15.48
C GLY A 230 -28.05 5.55 -15.63
N VAL A 231 -26.99 6.19 -15.15
CA VAL A 231 -25.61 5.72 -15.28
C VAL A 231 -24.94 5.51 -13.91
N ASP A 232 -23.95 4.64 -13.87
CA ASP A 232 -23.06 4.50 -12.71
C ASP A 232 -22.00 5.61 -12.68
N PRO A 233 -21.40 5.92 -11.52
CA PRO A 233 -20.29 6.85 -11.40
C PRO A 233 -19.13 6.48 -12.31
N SER A 234 -18.42 7.51 -12.79
CA SER A 234 -17.23 7.32 -13.64
C SER A 234 -16.16 6.48 -12.94
N PRO A 235 -15.27 5.80 -13.71
CA PRO A 235 -14.13 5.08 -13.15
C PRO A 235 -13.23 5.95 -12.27
N GLU A 236 -13.11 7.25 -12.59
CA GLU A 236 -12.32 8.23 -11.86
C GLU A 236 -12.92 8.49 -10.47
N LEU A 237 -14.23 8.75 -10.38
CA LEU A 237 -14.91 8.95 -9.10
C LEU A 237 -14.96 7.64 -8.29
N GLY A 238 -15.18 6.50 -8.95
CA GLY A 238 -15.07 5.17 -8.36
C GLY A 238 -13.68 4.91 -7.80
N GLY A 239 -12.63 5.33 -8.49
CA GLY A 239 -11.24 5.26 -8.04
C GLY A 239 -10.99 6.07 -6.77
N VAL A 240 -11.53 7.29 -6.68
CA VAL A 240 -11.46 8.12 -5.46
C VAL A 240 -12.22 7.46 -4.31
N HIS A 241 -13.41 6.91 -4.56
CA HIS A 241 -14.19 6.17 -3.54
C HIS A 241 -13.40 4.99 -2.98
N VAL A 242 -12.84 4.17 -3.86
CA VAL A 242 -11.99 3.04 -3.47
C VAL A 242 -10.75 3.53 -2.72
N ALA A 243 -10.14 4.65 -3.13
CA ALA A 243 -9.00 5.24 -2.41
C ALA A 243 -9.40 5.71 -1.00
N VAL A 244 -10.56 6.35 -0.83
CA VAL A 244 -11.09 6.76 0.47
C VAL A 244 -11.49 5.56 1.33
N LEU A 245 -12.07 4.51 0.76
CA LEU A 245 -12.33 3.24 1.46
C LEU A 245 -11.01 2.62 1.93
N ARG A 246 -10.03 2.52 1.05
CA ARG A 246 -8.70 1.94 1.30
C ARG A 246 -7.84 2.79 2.22
N ALA A 247 -8.00 4.09 2.26
CA ALA A 247 -7.27 4.99 3.16
C ALA A 247 -7.71 4.91 4.64
N GLY A 248 -8.60 3.96 4.95
CA GLY A 248 -8.75 3.39 6.30
C GLY A 248 -8.29 1.95 6.37
N SER A 249 -7.84 1.43 5.24
CA SER A 249 -7.25 0.12 5.00
C SER A 249 -6.17 0.34 3.95
N SER A 250 -5.09 1.04 4.30
CA SER A 250 -3.92 1.07 3.42
C SER A 250 -3.43 -0.36 3.28
N PRO A 251 -3.31 -0.94 2.07
CA PRO A 251 -2.67 -2.26 1.90
C PRO A 251 -1.22 -2.28 2.39
N ALA A 252 -0.65 -1.08 2.65
CA ALA A 252 0.64 -0.91 3.31
C ALA A 252 0.54 -1.01 4.85
N GLU A 253 -0.66 -0.83 5.45
CA GLU A 253 -0.88 -1.02 6.89
C GLU A 253 -1.35 -2.43 7.25
N GLU A 254 -1.99 -3.17 6.32
CA GLU A 254 -2.36 -4.58 6.54
C GLU A 254 -1.28 -5.59 6.10
N ALA A 255 -0.31 -5.19 5.31
CA ALA A 255 0.91 -5.96 5.09
C ALA A 255 1.93 -5.64 6.21
N GLY A 256 1.59 -6.00 7.44
CA GLY A 256 2.45 -6.18 8.61
C GLY A 256 3.65 -5.24 8.74
N GLY A 257 3.46 -4.01 9.24
CA GLY A 257 4.60 -3.17 9.56
C GLY A 257 4.29 -1.73 9.99
N GLY A 258 3.05 -1.27 9.90
CA GLY A 258 2.64 0.04 10.43
C GLY A 258 2.65 0.07 11.97
N VAL A 259 2.80 1.26 12.55
CA VAL A 259 2.77 1.44 14.01
C VAL A 259 1.36 1.09 14.52
N PRO A 260 1.21 0.22 15.55
CA PRO A 260 -0.10 -0.14 16.08
C PRO A 260 -0.90 1.06 16.55
N ALA A 261 -2.19 1.12 16.18
CA ALA A 261 -3.08 2.19 16.62
C ALA A 261 -3.27 2.18 18.15
N GLN A 262 -3.22 3.36 18.77
CA GLN A 262 -3.39 3.53 20.20
C GLN A 262 -4.79 4.10 20.48
N PHE A 263 -5.56 3.42 21.32
CA PHE A 263 -6.96 3.78 21.60
C PHE A 263 -7.14 4.54 22.92
N THR A 264 -6.09 4.70 23.71
CA THR A 264 -6.12 5.35 25.02
C THR A 264 -5.10 6.49 25.10
N SER A 265 -5.34 7.46 25.98
CA SER A 265 -4.45 8.60 26.19
C SER A 265 -3.03 8.18 26.62
N PHE A 266 -2.02 8.90 26.13
CA PHE A 266 -0.62 8.76 26.54
C PHE A 266 -0.31 9.81 27.60
N VAL A 267 -0.06 9.38 28.84
CA VAL A 267 0.01 10.26 29.99
C VAL A 267 1.41 10.28 30.63
N GLY A 268 1.94 11.49 30.86
CA GLY A 268 3.04 11.74 31.76
C GLY A 268 4.43 11.27 31.30
N ARG A 269 4.67 11.09 30.01
CA ARG A 269 5.96 10.64 29.46
C ARG A 269 6.51 11.53 28.36
N ASP A 270 6.11 12.80 28.34
CA ASP A 270 6.56 13.76 27.33
C ASP A 270 8.10 13.91 27.31
N GLY A 271 8.72 13.96 28.49
CA GLY A 271 10.17 14.03 28.61
C GLY A 271 10.91 12.77 28.15
N ASP A 272 10.36 11.58 28.38
CA ASP A 272 10.91 10.33 27.86
C ASP A 272 10.77 10.27 26.34
N LEU A 273 9.63 10.69 25.82
CA LEU A 273 9.34 10.72 24.40
C LEU A 273 10.29 11.67 23.64
N GLU A 274 10.51 12.90 24.17
CA GLU A 274 11.47 13.85 23.59
C GLU A 274 12.89 13.30 23.60
N ARG A 275 13.27 12.62 24.69
CA ARG A 275 14.60 12.03 24.85
C ARG A 275 14.82 10.87 23.88
N VAL A 276 13.86 9.98 23.72
CA VAL A 276 13.91 8.87 22.75
C VAL A 276 14.01 9.41 21.32
N ARG A 277 13.22 10.44 20.97
CA ARG A 277 13.31 11.09 19.68
C ARG A 277 14.67 11.75 19.43
N ALA A 278 15.22 12.44 20.43
CA ALA A 278 16.56 13.03 20.34
C ALA A 278 17.64 11.95 20.14
N LEU A 279 17.50 10.81 20.83
CA LEU A 279 18.41 9.66 20.65
C LEU A 279 18.29 9.06 19.26
N LEU A 280 17.09 8.85 18.72
CA LEU A 280 16.84 8.34 17.37
C LEU A 280 17.38 9.28 16.28
N GLY A 281 17.39 10.58 16.53
CA GLY A 281 18.03 11.56 15.62
C GLY A 281 19.56 11.50 15.59
N GLN A 282 20.21 10.89 16.59
CA GLN A 282 21.68 10.88 16.76
C GLN A 282 22.29 9.47 16.71
N ARG A 283 21.51 8.44 16.97
CA ARG A 283 21.94 7.06 17.16
C ARG A 283 21.16 6.11 16.25
N ARG A 284 21.84 5.08 15.79
CA ARG A 284 21.24 4.08 14.91
C ARG A 284 20.61 2.89 15.64
N LEU A 285 20.96 2.70 16.91
CA LEU A 285 20.41 1.65 17.76
C LEU A 285 20.09 2.22 19.15
N VAL A 286 18.81 2.20 19.49
CA VAL A 286 18.29 2.62 20.79
C VAL A 286 17.50 1.47 21.40
N THR A 287 17.81 1.10 22.64
CA THR A 287 17.11 0.04 23.36
C THR A 287 16.38 0.62 24.57
N LEU A 288 15.04 0.52 24.58
CA LEU A 288 14.21 0.85 25.72
C LEU A 288 14.23 -0.32 26.71
N THR A 289 14.84 -0.12 27.86
CA THR A 289 14.94 -1.16 28.89
C THR A 289 14.07 -0.85 30.11
N GLY A 290 13.53 -1.89 30.74
CA GLY A 290 12.72 -1.73 31.95
C GLY A 290 11.83 -2.93 32.22
N PRO A 291 11.17 -2.97 33.38
CA PRO A 291 10.31 -4.08 33.78
C PRO A 291 9.11 -4.25 32.84
N GLY A 292 8.45 -5.42 32.90
CA GLY A 292 7.17 -5.67 32.24
C GLY A 292 6.12 -4.65 32.75
N GLY A 293 5.21 -4.24 31.85
CA GLY A 293 4.12 -3.33 32.21
C GLY A 293 4.49 -1.86 32.48
N VAL A 294 5.78 -1.49 32.30
CA VAL A 294 6.25 -0.09 32.48
C VAL A 294 5.90 0.83 31.30
N GLY A 295 5.41 0.29 30.18
CA GLY A 295 5.02 1.06 29.00
C GLY A 295 6.11 1.25 27.95
N LYS A 296 7.11 0.35 27.85
CA LYS A 296 8.16 0.37 26.81
C LYS A 296 7.57 0.37 25.39
N THR A 297 6.73 -0.60 25.10
CA THR A 297 6.04 -0.73 23.82
C THR A 297 5.24 0.53 23.48
N ARG A 298 4.49 1.06 24.46
CA ARG A 298 3.72 2.28 24.29
C ARG A 298 4.59 3.48 23.93
N LEU A 299 5.70 3.66 24.66
CA LEU A 299 6.67 4.72 24.39
C LEU A 299 7.32 4.55 23.00
N ALA A 300 7.65 3.31 22.61
CA ALA A 300 8.21 3.02 21.28
C ALA A 300 7.22 3.36 20.15
N VAL A 301 5.95 2.99 20.31
CA VAL A 301 4.87 3.28 19.36
C VAL A 301 4.65 4.79 19.21
N GLU A 302 4.58 5.54 20.32
CA GLU A 302 4.42 6.99 20.30
C GLU A 302 5.64 7.73 19.70
N ALA A 303 6.85 7.25 19.97
CA ALA A 303 8.06 7.80 19.37
C ALA A 303 8.11 7.54 17.87
N ALA A 304 7.79 6.31 17.47
CA ALA A 304 7.74 5.88 16.08
C ALA A 304 6.67 6.60 15.25
N GLY A 305 5.48 6.82 15.83
CA GLY A 305 4.38 7.53 15.17
C GLY A 305 4.67 9.01 14.88
N ARG A 306 5.70 9.60 15.49
CA ARG A 306 6.15 10.99 15.25
C ARG A 306 7.36 11.10 14.33
N GLU A 307 7.88 9.97 13.82
CA GLU A 307 8.98 9.95 12.83
C GLU A 307 8.48 10.32 11.43
N ARG A 308 9.38 10.92 10.63
CA ARG A 308 9.09 11.30 9.24
C ARG A 308 9.53 10.23 8.24
N ASP A 309 10.50 9.39 8.65
CA ASP A 309 11.01 8.30 7.85
C ASP A 309 10.03 7.12 7.90
N GLU A 310 10.21 6.17 7.01
CA GLU A 310 9.43 4.94 7.01
C GLU A 310 9.61 4.18 8.33
N VAL A 311 8.51 3.80 8.98
CA VAL A 311 8.53 3.01 10.22
C VAL A 311 7.99 1.62 9.95
N ARG A 312 8.67 0.61 10.51
CA ARG A 312 8.22 -0.78 10.51
C ARG A 312 8.23 -1.33 11.94
N PHE A 313 7.07 -1.76 12.39
CA PHE A 313 6.88 -2.37 13.71
C PHE A 313 6.89 -3.90 13.58
N VAL A 314 7.67 -4.56 14.41
CA VAL A 314 7.83 -6.01 14.45
C VAL A 314 7.63 -6.49 15.87
N ASP A 315 6.48 -7.12 16.12
CA ASP A 315 6.23 -7.80 17.39
C ASP A 315 6.89 -9.19 17.36
N LEU A 316 7.87 -9.37 18.23
CA LEU A 316 8.61 -10.65 18.34
C LEU A 316 8.02 -11.58 19.43
N ALA A 317 7.03 -11.12 20.21
CA ALA A 317 6.37 -11.93 21.22
C ALA A 317 5.85 -13.30 20.74
N PRO A 318 5.29 -13.41 19.50
CA PRO A 318 4.80 -14.69 18.99
C PRO A 318 5.87 -15.70 18.62
N LEU A 319 7.14 -15.32 18.56
CA LEU A 319 8.23 -16.21 18.15
C LEU A 319 8.57 -17.20 19.26
N ALA A 320 8.54 -18.47 18.93
CA ALA A 320 8.99 -19.53 19.86
C ALA A 320 10.53 -19.69 19.86
N ASP A 321 11.18 -19.30 18.77
CA ASP A 321 12.62 -19.42 18.55
C ASP A 321 13.14 -18.19 17.81
N GLY A 322 14.28 -17.67 18.23
CA GLY A 322 14.94 -16.51 17.63
C GLY A 322 15.44 -16.74 16.19
N ALA A 323 15.60 -18.00 15.76
CA ALA A 323 15.91 -18.33 14.37
C ALA A 323 14.84 -17.86 13.38
N ALA A 324 13.61 -17.65 13.83
CA ALA A 324 12.51 -17.10 13.03
C ALA A 324 12.52 -15.55 12.94
N ALA A 325 13.36 -14.85 13.70
CA ALA A 325 13.39 -13.38 13.71
C ALA A 325 13.71 -12.77 12.33
N PRO A 326 14.66 -13.25 11.52
CA PRO A 326 14.88 -12.72 10.17
C PRO A 326 13.62 -12.78 9.30
N GLN A 327 12.87 -13.88 9.38
CA GLN A 327 11.65 -14.06 8.63
C GLN A 327 10.52 -13.14 9.12
N ALA A 328 10.41 -12.91 10.43
CA ALA A 328 9.46 -11.95 10.98
C ALA A 328 9.73 -10.53 10.45
N LEU A 329 11.01 -10.13 10.35
CA LEU A 329 11.41 -8.84 9.77
C LEU A 329 11.11 -8.78 8.27
N ILE A 330 11.40 -9.84 7.50
CA ILE A 330 11.06 -9.93 6.07
C ILE A 330 9.57 -9.68 5.87
N ASN A 331 8.75 -10.31 6.70
CA ASN A 331 7.31 -10.18 6.65
C ASN A 331 6.82 -8.76 6.98
N ALA A 332 7.33 -8.17 8.06
CA ALA A 332 6.97 -6.82 8.48
C ALA A 332 7.42 -5.74 7.49
N LEU A 333 8.55 -5.97 6.81
CA LEU A 333 9.05 -5.10 5.74
C LEU A 333 8.31 -5.30 4.41
N GLY A 334 7.43 -6.31 4.31
CA GLY A 334 6.75 -6.68 3.07
C GLY A 334 7.71 -7.20 1.99
N LEU A 335 8.89 -7.69 2.39
CA LEU A 335 9.85 -8.32 1.50
C LEU A 335 9.35 -9.72 1.14
N ARG A 336 8.72 -9.85 -0.04
CA ARG A 336 8.11 -11.09 -0.48
C ARG A 336 9.12 -11.93 -1.24
N GLU A 337 8.97 -13.26 -1.13
CA GLU A 337 9.74 -14.20 -1.93
C GLU A 337 9.14 -14.40 -3.31
N ALA A 338 9.97 -14.92 -4.24
CA ALA A 338 9.48 -15.58 -5.43
C ALA A 338 8.49 -16.68 -5.03
N GLY A 339 7.46 -16.90 -5.84
CA GLY A 339 6.46 -17.93 -5.54
C GLY A 339 7.06 -19.31 -5.32
N LEU A 340 6.21 -20.26 -4.94
CA LEU A 340 6.57 -21.68 -4.65
C LEU A 340 7.24 -22.45 -5.79
N VAL A 341 7.32 -21.86 -6.96
CA VAL A 341 8.11 -22.43 -8.04
C VAL A 341 9.54 -22.40 -7.54
N PRO A 342 10.21 -23.56 -7.43
CA PRO A 342 11.64 -23.59 -7.19
C PRO A 342 12.25 -22.82 -8.32
N ALA A 343 12.24 -21.56 -8.12
CA ALA A 343 12.91 -20.71 -9.02
C ALA A 343 14.29 -21.26 -8.94
N LEU A 344 14.73 -21.84 -9.72
CA LEU A 344 15.84 -21.56 -10.49
C LEU A 344 16.75 -20.45 -9.85
N SER A 345 16.37 -19.91 -8.67
CA SER A 345 17.09 -19.02 -7.76
C SER A 345 17.54 -19.83 -6.56
N GLY A 346 18.82 -20.05 -6.40
CA GLY A 346 19.35 -20.65 -5.17
C GLY A 346 18.87 -19.86 -3.92
N PRO A 347 18.71 -20.51 -2.76
CA PRO A 347 18.22 -19.90 -1.55
C PRO A 347 19.14 -18.74 -1.15
N LEU A 348 18.59 -17.52 -1.11
CA LEU A 348 19.23 -16.38 -0.47
C LEU A 348 19.03 -16.51 1.05
N ASP A 349 20.14 -16.41 1.80
CA ASP A 349 20.07 -16.29 3.26
C ASP A 349 19.02 -15.20 3.61
N PRO A 350 18.03 -15.48 4.48
CA PRO A 350 17.03 -14.49 4.89
C PRO A 350 17.64 -13.15 5.35
N VAL A 351 18.82 -13.18 5.96
CA VAL A 351 19.50 -11.95 6.39
C VAL A 351 20.10 -11.18 5.19
N ASP A 352 20.60 -11.88 4.18
CA ASP A 352 21.10 -11.23 2.96
C ASP A 352 19.95 -10.57 2.17
N ARG A 353 18.75 -11.14 2.20
CA ARG A 353 17.54 -10.52 1.66
C ARG A 353 17.12 -9.27 2.43
N LEU A 354 17.16 -9.32 3.76
CA LEU A 354 16.92 -8.13 4.59
C LEU A 354 17.92 -7.02 4.25
N ILE A 355 19.20 -7.38 4.11
CA ILE A 355 20.25 -6.41 3.74
C ILE A 355 19.95 -5.81 2.36
N ALA A 356 19.62 -6.62 1.36
CA ALA A 356 19.28 -6.14 0.02
C ALA A 356 18.06 -5.22 0.03
N GLY A 357 17.03 -5.56 0.81
CA GLY A 357 15.80 -4.78 0.93
C GLY A 357 15.95 -3.48 1.73
N LEU A 358 16.99 -3.35 2.56
CA LEU A 358 17.21 -2.21 3.45
C LEU A 358 18.40 -1.32 3.07
N ALA A 359 19.26 -1.76 2.14
CA ALA A 359 20.59 -1.16 1.87
C ALA A 359 20.56 0.36 1.61
N ASP A 360 19.56 0.84 0.86
CA ASP A 360 19.45 2.25 0.46
C ASP A 360 18.17 2.92 1.00
N ARG A 361 17.54 2.35 2.03
CA ARG A 361 16.29 2.85 2.62
C ARG A 361 16.55 3.52 3.96
N ARG A 362 15.84 4.63 4.19
CA ARG A 362 15.75 5.28 5.51
C ARG A 362 14.56 4.68 6.24
N VAL A 363 14.82 3.71 7.09
CA VAL A 363 13.79 2.96 7.83
C VAL A 363 14.11 3.00 9.32
N LEU A 364 13.10 3.22 10.14
CA LEU A 364 13.10 2.92 11.55
C LEU A 364 12.43 1.56 11.78
N LEU A 365 13.22 0.55 12.16
CA LEU A 365 12.70 -0.72 12.63
C LEU A 365 12.41 -0.64 14.13
N VAL A 366 11.19 -0.91 14.53
CA VAL A 366 10.81 -1.08 15.94
C VAL A 366 10.69 -2.58 16.20
N LEU A 367 11.59 -3.11 17.02
CA LEU A 367 11.61 -4.51 17.44
C LEU A 367 11.07 -4.60 18.86
N ASP A 368 9.84 -5.10 18.98
CA ASP A 368 9.14 -5.14 20.27
C ASP A 368 9.24 -6.52 20.92
N ASN A 369 9.37 -6.53 22.24
CA ASN A 369 9.38 -7.73 23.08
C ASN A 369 10.53 -8.70 22.80
N CYS A 370 11.78 -8.19 22.78
CA CYS A 370 12.97 -8.98 22.41
C CYS A 370 13.52 -9.88 23.51
N GLU A 371 12.99 -9.83 24.74
CA GLU A 371 13.56 -10.44 25.94
C GLU A 371 13.76 -11.97 25.87
N HIS A 372 12.98 -12.68 25.08
CA HIS A 372 13.07 -14.14 24.93
C HIS A 372 13.97 -14.58 23.75
N VAL A 373 14.39 -13.64 22.89
CA VAL A 373 15.21 -13.88 21.67
C VAL A 373 16.37 -12.88 21.54
N VAL A 374 16.90 -12.43 22.68
CA VAL A 374 17.91 -11.35 22.74
C VAL A 374 19.17 -11.66 21.95
N ALA A 375 19.70 -12.90 22.04
CA ALA A 375 20.93 -13.27 21.38
C ALA A 375 20.83 -13.25 19.85
N GLU A 376 19.75 -13.75 19.32
CA GLU A 376 19.47 -13.82 17.88
C GLU A 376 19.17 -12.43 17.32
N VAL A 377 18.36 -11.63 18.02
CA VAL A 377 18.08 -10.23 17.66
C VAL A 377 19.35 -9.39 17.69
N ALA A 378 20.22 -9.59 18.67
CA ALA A 378 21.53 -8.92 18.77
C ALA A 378 22.43 -9.24 17.56
N ALA A 379 22.51 -10.52 17.19
CA ALA A 379 23.28 -10.97 16.02
C ALA A 379 22.70 -10.39 14.71
N LEU A 380 21.39 -10.41 14.56
CA LEU A 380 20.67 -9.86 13.41
C LEU A 380 20.85 -8.35 13.30
N ALA A 381 20.59 -7.58 14.37
CA ALA A 381 20.75 -6.13 14.41
C ALA A 381 22.18 -5.72 14.05
N ARG A 382 23.19 -6.43 14.54
CA ARG A 382 24.60 -6.17 14.20
C ARG A 382 24.88 -6.36 12.72
N ARG A 383 24.40 -7.45 12.08
CA ARG A 383 24.55 -7.70 10.64
C ARG A 383 23.87 -6.61 9.81
N LEU A 384 22.62 -6.26 10.15
CA LEU A 384 21.84 -5.23 9.44
C LEU A 384 22.48 -3.85 9.56
N LEU A 385 22.87 -3.42 10.76
CA LEU A 385 23.51 -2.12 10.99
C LEU A 385 24.89 -2.00 10.34
N ALA A 386 25.62 -3.10 10.17
CA ALA A 386 26.89 -3.11 9.47
C ALA A 386 26.74 -2.92 7.95
N ALA A 387 25.67 -3.45 7.37
CA ALA A 387 25.42 -3.43 5.93
C ALA A 387 24.59 -2.23 5.46
N CYS A 388 23.62 -1.75 6.27
CA CYS A 388 22.66 -0.71 5.90
C CYS A 388 22.97 0.61 6.63
N ARG A 389 23.43 1.63 5.92
CA ARG A 389 23.93 2.89 6.52
C ARG A 389 22.82 3.73 7.16
N ASP A 390 21.67 3.81 6.51
CA ASP A 390 20.55 4.68 6.88
C ASP A 390 19.47 3.97 7.72
N LEU A 391 19.73 2.72 8.10
CA LEU A 391 18.87 1.94 8.98
C LEU A 391 19.01 2.41 10.42
N ARG A 392 17.87 2.60 11.09
CA ARG A 392 17.76 2.86 12.54
C ARG A 392 16.93 1.76 13.18
N ILE A 393 17.28 1.35 14.39
CA ILE A 393 16.58 0.30 15.13
C ILE A 393 16.22 0.82 16.52
N LEU A 394 14.95 0.70 16.88
CA LEU A 394 14.41 0.93 18.22
C LEU A 394 13.97 -0.43 18.79
N VAL A 395 14.51 -0.80 19.93
CA VAL A 395 14.25 -2.10 20.57
C VAL A 395 13.52 -1.89 21.88
N THR A 396 12.55 -2.73 22.18
CA THR A 396 12.01 -2.87 23.55
C THR A 396 12.42 -4.22 24.13
N SER A 397 12.94 -4.23 25.32
CA SER A 397 13.38 -5.45 26.01
C SER A 397 13.44 -5.24 27.52
N ARG A 398 13.45 -6.33 28.29
CA ARG A 398 13.73 -6.28 29.73
C ARG A 398 15.22 -6.10 30.00
N GLU A 399 16.08 -6.52 29.08
CA GLU A 399 17.54 -6.45 29.15
C GLU A 399 18.15 -5.85 27.88
N ARG A 400 19.42 -5.48 27.93
CA ARG A 400 20.16 -4.93 26.80
C ARG A 400 20.50 -6.00 25.77
N LEU A 401 20.64 -5.61 24.49
CA LEU A 401 21.16 -6.49 23.45
C LEU A 401 22.66 -6.79 23.60
N GLY A 402 23.43 -5.89 24.21
CA GLY A 402 24.86 -6.05 24.49
C GLY A 402 25.76 -5.95 23.26
N ILE A 403 25.37 -5.20 22.24
CA ILE A 403 26.17 -4.99 21.01
C ILE A 403 26.75 -3.59 20.91
N THR A 404 27.87 -3.48 20.18
CA THR A 404 28.56 -2.19 19.97
C THR A 404 27.65 -1.19 19.26
N GLY A 405 27.58 0.04 19.78
CA GLY A 405 26.75 1.12 19.22
C GLY A 405 25.34 1.18 19.81
N GLU A 406 24.99 0.25 20.70
CA GLU A 406 23.74 0.29 21.45
C GLU A 406 23.69 1.49 22.40
N THR A 407 22.59 2.22 22.40
CA THR A 407 22.29 3.29 23.33
C THR A 407 21.10 2.91 24.18
N LEU A 408 21.28 2.79 25.49
CA LEU A 408 20.23 2.39 26.41
C LEU A 408 19.41 3.61 26.86
N HIS A 409 18.09 3.47 26.85
CA HIS A 409 17.16 4.36 27.51
C HIS A 409 16.35 3.56 28.56
N PRO A 410 16.73 3.61 29.82
CA PRO A 410 15.94 3.00 30.87
C PRO A 410 14.59 3.72 31.01
N VAL A 411 13.50 2.98 30.90
CA VAL A 411 12.13 3.50 31.09
C VAL A 411 11.73 3.29 32.54
N PRO A 412 11.74 4.36 33.37
CA PRO A 412 11.37 4.23 34.78
C PRO A 412 9.85 4.08 34.93
N PRO A 413 9.31 3.60 36.05
CA PRO A 413 7.91 3.77 36.39
C PRO A 413 7.48 5.24 36.35
N LEU A 414 6.18 5.50 36.34
CA LEU A 414 5.68 6.88 36.42
C LEU A 414 6.05 7.50 37.77
N PRO A 415 6.57 8.75 37.76
CA PRO A 415 7.04 9.40 39.00
C PRO A 415 5.89 9.64 39.98
N LEU A 416 6.24 9.56 41.30
CA LEU A 416 5.32 9.65 42.44
C LEU A 416 5.89 10.51 43.55
N ASP A 417 6.86 11.39 43.21
CA ASP A 417 7.57 12.21 44.17
C ASP A 417 6.72 13.43 44.55
N GLY A 418 6.46 13.66 45.86
CA GLY A 418 5.67 14.77 46.37
C GLY A 418 4.37 14.34 47.07
N GLY A 419 3.68 15.28 47.69
CA GLY A 419 2.37 15.13 48.33
C GLY A 419 1.66 16.47 48.46
N GLY A 420 0.40 16.49 48.87
CA GLY A 420 -0.37 17.72 48.96
C GLY A 420 -1.00 18.16 47.64
N PRO A 421 -1.29 19.42 47.37
CA PRO A 421 -1.99 19.89 46.17
C PRO A 421 -1.32 19.52 44.87
N GLU A 422 -0.02 19.30 44.86
CA GLU A 422 0.75 18.84 43.67
C GLU A 422 0.49 17.37 43.32
N ALA A 423 -0.16 16.60 44.21
CA ALA A 423 -0.41 15.19 43.99
C ALA A 423 -1.34 14.92 42.79
N LEU A 424 -2.21 15.87 42.45
CA LEU A 424 -3.11 15.80 41.27
C LEU A 424 -2.35 15.85 39.95
N ASP A 425 -1.16 16.47 39.94
CA ASP A 425 -0.34 16.61 38.73
C ASP A 425 0.59 15.43 38.47
N HIS A 426 0.68 14.48 39.41
CA HIS A 426 1.53 13.29 39.24
C HIS A 426 1.05 12.43 38.06
N PRO A 427 1.94 12.07 37.16
CA PRO A 427 1.59 11.26 35.99
C PRO A 427 0.84 9.94 36.34
N ALA A 428 1.25 9.27 37.42
CA ALA A 428 0.61 8.04 37.86
C ALA A 428 -0.84 8.27 38.33
N VAL A 429 -1.06 9.36 39.08
CA VAL A 429 -2.39 9.75 39.57
C VAL A 429 -3.29 10.21 38.43
N ARG A 430 -2.73 10.99 37.50
CA ARG A 430 -3.44 11.38 36.27
C ARG A 430 -3.84 10.18 35.43
N LEU A 431 -2.95 9.18 35.25
CA LEU A 431 -3.27 7.94 34.55
C LEU A 431 -4.40 7.19 35.26
N PHE A 432 -4.32 7.05 36.58
CA PHE A 432 -5.37 6.40 37.35
C PHE A 432 -6.71 7.14 37.22
N ALA A 433 -6.71 8.48 37.35
CA ALA A 433 -7.91 9.30 37.19
C ALA A 433 -8.57 9.13 35.82
N ASP A 434 -7.76 9.18 34.75
CA ASP A 434 -8.23 9.03 33.36
C ASP A 434 -8.88 7.64 33.14
N ARG A 435 -8.22 6.58 33.61
CA ARG A 435 -8.75 5.19 33.48
C ARG A 435 -9.94 4.91 34.40
N ALA A 436 -9.93 5.47 35.60
CA ALA A 436 -11.07 5.33 36.55
C ALA A 436 -12.30 6.08 36.05
N ALA A 437 -12.14 7.28 35.48
CA ALA A 437 -13.23 8.04 34.87
C ALA A 437 -13.83 7.32 33.64
N ALA A 438 -13.02 6.59 32.87
CA ALA A 438 -13.50 5.80 31.72
C ALA A 438 -14.43 4.66 32.14
N VAL A 439 -14.22 4.02 33.30
CA VAL A 439 -15.01 2.90 33.78
C VAL A 439 -16.12 3.30 34.76
N ARG A 440 -15.98 4.48 35.40
CA ARG A 440 -16.95 5.05 36.35
C ARG A 440 -17.24 6.50 36.00
N PRO A 441 -18.24 6.77 35.15
CA PRO A 441 -18.58 8.13 34.74
C PRO A 441 -18.86 9.03 35.96
N GLY A 442 -18.22 10.20 35.99
CA GLY A 442 -18.32 11.15 37.10
C GLY A 442 -17.34 10.93 38.24
N PHE A 443 -16.47 9.92 38.20
CA PHE A 443 -15.36 9.81 39.14
C PHE A 443 -14.32 10.90 38.87
N LEU A 444 -14.02 11.66 39.91
CA LEU A 444 -12.97 12.70 39.90
C LEU A 444 -12.06 12.50 41.11
N ILE A 445 -10.79 12.76 40.89
CA ILE A 445 -9.84 12.88 41.99
C ILE A 445 -9.87 14.33 42.46
N ASP A 446 -10.13 14.53 43.78
CA ASP A 446 -10.19 15.82 44.46
C ASP A 446 -9.42 15.77 45.78
N ASP A 447 -9.44 16.87 46.55
CA ASP A 447 -8.74 16.97 47.81
C ASP A 447 -9.14 15.92 48.86
N ALA A 448 -10.34 15.31 48.74
CA ALA A 448 -10.81 14.31 49.70
C ALA A 448 -10.26 12.90 49.43
N ASN A 449 -9.93 12.58 48.15
CA ASN A 449 -9.52 11.24 47.75
C ASN A 449 -8.11 11.14 47.11
N VAL A 450 -7.45 12.28 46.89
CA VAL A 450 -6.13 12.32 46.20
C VAL A 450 -5.06 11.57 47.00
N ASP A 451 -5.08 11.63 48.33
CA ASP A 451 -4.12 10.90 49.15
C ASP A 451 -4.30 9.38 49.06
N ALA A 452 -5.53 8.88 48.99
CA ALA A 452 -5.82 7.47 48.78
C ALA A 452 -5.35 7.02 47.36
N ALA A 453 -5.61 7.82 46.32
CA ALA A 453 -5.11 7.57 44.96
C ALA A 453 -3.57 7.55 44.92
N LEU A 454 -2.92 8.45 45.59
CA LEU A 454 -1.47 8.52 45.65
C LEU A 454 -0.87 7.31 46.40
N ARG A 455 -1.47 6.89 47.55
CA ARG A 455 -1.04 5.67 48.26
C ARG A 455 -1.24 4.43 47.39
N LEU A 456 -2.36 4.33 46.70
CA LEU A 456 -2.63 3.26 45.72
C LEU A 456 -1.56 3.23 44.60
N CYS A 457 -1.29 4.36 43.99
CA CYS A 457 -0.28 4.42 42.91
C CYS A 457 1.14 4.08 43.43
N ARG A 458 1.47 4.46 44.67
CA ARG A 458 2.72 4.07 45.32
C ARG A 458 2.80 2.57 45.62
N ALA A 459 1.73 1.98 46.14
CA ALA A 459 1.63 0.53 46.34
C ALA A 459 1.82 -0.24 45.02
N LEU A 460 1.42 0.35 43.87
CA LEU A 460 1.58 -0.19 42.52
C LEU A 460 2.93 0.18 41.89
N ASP A 461 3.90 0.71 42.63
CA ASP A 461 5.23 1.14 42.16
C ASP A 461 5.18 2.10 40.96
N GLY A 462 4.09 2.82 40.70
CA GLY A 462 3.90 3.67 39.55
C GLY A 462 3.91 2.93 38.21
N LEU A 463 3.66 1.62 38.20
CA LEU A 463 3.63 0.81 36.98
C LEU A 463 2.31 1.04 36.21
N PRO A 464 2.36 1.57 34.97
CA PRO A 464 1.15 1.89 34.19
C PRO A 464 0.15 0.75 34.09
N LEU A 465 0.58 -0.45 33.73
CA LEU A 465 -0.30 -1.63 33.62
C LEU A 465 -0.96 -1.98 34.95
N ALA A 466 -0.22 -1.89 36.05
CA ALA A 466 -0.78 -2.17 37.37
C ALA A 466 -1.83 -1.12 37.77
N ILE A 467 -1.58 0.16 37.43
CA ILE A 467 -2.52 1.27 37.66
C ILE A 467 -3.79 1.08 36.82
N GLU A 468 -3.66 0.71 35.54
CA GLU A 468 -4.81 0.45 34.65
C GLU A 468 -5.67 -0.72 35.14
N LEU A 469 -5.05 -1.82 35.57
CA LEU A 469 -5.75 -2.95 36.17
C LEU A 469 -6.47 -2.59 37.48
N ALA A 470 -5.87 -1.75 38.31
CA ALA A 470 -6.51 -1.25 39.54
C ALA A 470 -7.67 -0.29 39.22
N ALA A 471 -7.48 0.64 38.28
CA ALA A 471 -8.53 1.56 37.86
C ALA A 471 -9.75 0.84 37.26
N ALA A 472 -9.56 -0.25 36.53
CA ALA A 472 -10.66 -1.07 35.98
C ALA A 472 -11.58 -1.64 37.11
N ARG A 473 -11.07 -1.80 38.34
CA ARG A 473 -11.84 -2.28 39.48
C ARG A 473 -12.75 -1.21 40.08
N MET A 474 -12.56 0.06 39.74
CA MET A 474 -13.44 1.15 40.16
C MET A 474 -14.87 1.03 39.66
N ARG A 475 -15.14 0.11 38.72
CA ARG A 475 -16.49 -0.23 38.29
C ARG A 475 -17.32 -0.84 39.40
N SER A 476 -16.72 -1.66 40.24
CA SER A 476 -17.42 -2.45 41.29
C SER A 476 -16.96 -2.17 42.72
N LEU A 477 -15.86 -1.46 42.91
CA LEU A 477 -15.27 -1.17 44.21
C LEU A 477 -15.04 0.33 44.38
N THR A 478 -15.00 0.82 45.61
CA THR A 478 -14.54 2.17 45.93
C THR A 478 -13.02 2.23 45.94
N LEU A 479 -12.44 3.44 45.87
CA LEU A 479 -10.98 3.64 45.89
C LEU A 479 -10.36 3.04 47.18
N GLU A 480 -11.00 3.25 48.33
CA GLU A 480 -10.55 2.74 49.61
C GLU A 480 -10.65 1.20 49.69
N GLU A 481 -11.64 0.61 49.11
CA GLU A 481 -11.77 -0.87 49.01
C GLU A 481 -10.69 -1.48 48.11
N VAL A 482 -10.32 -0.80 47.01
CA VAL A 482 -9.22 -1.22 46.13
C VAL A 482 -7.89 -1.14 46.90
N GLU A 483 -7.64 -0.01 47.58
CA GLU A 483 -6.44 0.21 48.37
C GLU A 483 -6.31 -0.89 49.49
N ALA A 484 -7.35 -1.10 50.32
CA ALA A 484 -7.30 -2.06 51.40
C ALA A 484 -7.04 -3.50 50.96
N ARG A 485 -7.62 -3.93 49.85
CA ARG A 485 -7.46 -5.30 49.32
C ARG A 485 -6.05 -5.51 48.71
N LEU A 486 -5.46 -4.49 48.14
CA LEU A 486 -4.06 -4.55 47.65
C LEU A 486 -3.06 -4.63 48.81
N ASP A 487 -3.24 -3.83 49.83
CA ASP A 487 -2.37 -3.83 51.03
C ASP A 487 -2.34 -5.19 51.72
N ASP A 488 -3.47 -5.83 51.93
CA ASP A 488 -3.56 -7.16 52.53
C ASP A 488 -2.81 -8.22 51.71
N ARG A 489 -2.88 -8.14 50.40
CA ARG A 489 -2.23 -9.09 49.48
C ARG A 489 -0.71 -8.89 49.41
N PHE A 490 -0.23 -7.65 49.35
CA PHE A 490 1.21 -7.36 49.42
C PHE A 490 1.84 -7.83 50.72
N ARG A 491 1.11 -7.80 51.84
CA ARG A 491 1.54 -8.37 53.10
C ARG A 491 1.66 -9.90 53.11
N LEU A 492 0.74 -10.59 52.42
CA LEU A 492 0.78 -12.04 52.26
C LEU A 492 1.92 -12.52 51.38
N LEU A 493 2.20 -11.80 50.27
CA LEU A 493 3.21 -12.14 49.26
C LEU A 493 4.64 -11.73 49.68
N SER A 494 4.80 -10.74 50.57
CA SER A 494 6.09 -10.40 51.16
C SER A 494 6.74 -11.51 51.99
N ARG A 495 5.96 -12.57 52.36
CA ARG A 495 6.45 -13.78 53.02
C ARG A 495 6.88 -14.91 52.09
N GLY A 496 6.72 -14.77 50.74
CA GLY A 496 7.07 -15.75 49.73
C GLY A 496 8.48 -15.53 49.17
N ASP A 497 8.68 -15.94 47.89
CA ASP A 497 9.97 -16.00 47.21
C ASP A 497 10.78 -14.67 47.26
N ARG A 498 11.94 -14.71 47.88
CA ARG A 498 12.85 -13.56 48.05
C ARG A 498 13.78 -13.32 46.85
N SER A 499 13.75 -14.14 45.82
CA SER A 499 14.70 -14.13 44.68
C SER A 499 14.31 -13.19 43.53
N ALA A 500 13.03 -12.83 43.38
CA ALA A 500 12.57 -11.94 42.34
C ALA A 500 12.67 -10.45 42.71
N ALA A 501 12.96 -9.60 41.71
CA ALA A 501 13.01 -8.15 41.92
C ALA A 501 11.64 -7.60 42.38
N PRO A 502 11.60 -6.59 43.31
CA PRO A 502 10.36 -6.07 43.89
C PRO A 502 9.26 -5.74 42.86
N ARG A 503 9.64 -5.09 41.79
CA ARG A 503 8.71 -4.62 40.70
C ARG A 503 8.04 -5.76 39.93
N HIS A 504 8.74 -6.87 39.68
CA HIS A 504 8.12 -8.07 39.08
C HIS A 504 7.12 -8.73 40.01
N ARG A 505 7.36 -8.67 41.31
CA ARG A 505 6.39 -9.16 42.31
C ARG A 505 5.12 -8.34 42.35
N THR A 506 5.21 -7.03 42.23
CA THR A 506 4.05 -6.11 42.24
C THR A 506 3.15 -6.37 41.05
N LEU A 507 3.69 -6.42 39.81
CA LEU A 507 2.88 -6.65 38.62
C LEU A 507 2.22 -8.04 38.65
N ARG A 508 3.00 -9.09 38.96
CA ARG A 508 2.47 -10.46 39.10
C ARG A 508 1.37 -10.53 40.13
N SER A 509 1.53 -9.83 41.25
CA SER A 509 0.52 -9.79 42.32
C SER A 509 -0.77 -9.13 41.87
N VAL A 510 -0.70 -8.07 41.10
CA VAL A 510 -1.89 -7.37 40.54
C VAL A 510 -2.59 -8.22 39.49
N VAL A 511 -1.85 -8.89 38.60
CA VAL A 511 -2.43 -9.82 37.63
C VAL A 511 -3.08 -11.01 38.36
N GLU A 512 -2.39 -11.56 39.35
CA GLU A 512 -2.92 -12.65 40.19
C GLU A 512 -4.17 -12.24 41.00
N TRP A 513 -4.20 -11.02 41.55
CA TRP A 513 -5.39 -10.47 42.17
C TRP A 513 -6.54 -10.33 41.16
N SER A 514 -6.27 -9.82 39.99
CA SER A 514 -7.25 -9.73 38.89
C SER A 514 -7.78 -11.13 38.52
N TRP A 515 -6.90 -12.12 38.44
CA TRP A 515 -7.25 -13.51 38.15
C TRP A 515 -8.15 -14.12 39.24
N ASP A 516 -7.87 -13.91 40.54
CA ASP A 516 -8.62 -14.49 41.61
C ASP A 516 -10.04 -13.87 41.76
N LEU A 517 -10.26 -12.70 41.18
CA LEU A 517 -11.58 -12.09 41.09
C LEU A 517 -12.41 -12.61 39.91
N LEU A 518 -11.82 -13.45 39.07
CA LEU A 518 -12.55 -14.10 37.98
C LEU A 518 -13.34 -15.30 38.52
N SER A 519 -14.51 -15.51 37.97
CA SER A 519 -15.22 -16.78 38.12
C SER A 519 -14.45 -17.93 37.45
N ARG A 520 -14.71 -19.15 37.87
CA ARG A 520 -14.04 -20.33 37.24
C ARG A 520 -14.20 -20.41 35.71
N PRO A 521 -15.39 -20.14 35.12
CA PRO A 521 -15.53 -20.11 33.66
C PRO A 521 -14.67 -19.02 33.00
N GLU A 522 -14.60 -17.82 33.58
CA GLU A 522 -13.73 -16.74 33.07
C GLU A 522 -12.25 -17.10 33.13
N GLN A 523 -11.82 -17.70 34.27
CA GLN A 523 -10.43 -18.19 34.42
C GLN A 523 -10.10 -19.25 33.35
N ALA A 524 -11.00 -20.19 33.14
CA ALA A 524 -10.82 -21.23 32.13
C ALA A 524 -10.74 -20.64 30.71
N LEU A 525 -11.61 -19.70 30.36
CA LEU A 525 -11.59 -19.04 29.06
C LEU A 525 -10.29 -18.20 28.87
N ALA A 526 -9.92 -17.40 29.88
CA ALA A 526 -8.71 -16.61 29.83
C ALA A 526 -7.44 -17.47 29.63
N ALA A 527 -7.33 -18.59 30.35
CA ALA A 527 -6.25 -19.55 30.17
C ALA A 527 -6.23 -20.15 28.76
N ARG A 528 -7.40 -20.51 28.23
CA ARG A 528 -7.53 -21.15 26.91
C ARG A 528 -7.25 -20.19 25.76
N LEU A 529 -7.59 -18.90 25.89
CA LEU A 529 -7.31 -17.89 24.87
C LEU A 529 -5.82 -17.72 24.58
N THR A 530 -4.94 -18.14 25.49
CA THR A 530 -3.49 -18.08 25.30
C THR A 530 -2.96 -18.96 24.15
N VAL A 531 -3.78 -19.89 23.62
CA VAL A 531 -3.41 -20.73 22.47
C VAL A 531 -3.34 -19.92 21.17
N PHE A 532 -4.05 -18.78 21.10
CA PHE A 532 -4.06 -17.92 19.92
C PHE A 532 -2.85 -17.00 19.87
N SER A 533 -2.22 -16.92 18.71
CA SER A 533 -1.13 -16.02 18.39
C SER A 533 -1.68 -14.79 17.67
N GLY A 534 -1.60 -13.60 18.30
CA GLY A 534 -2.16 -12.36 17.73
C GLY A 534 -3.66 -12.16 18.00
N GLY A 535 -4.23 -12.92 18.94
CA GLY A 535 -5.64 -12.85 19.34
C GLY A 535 -6.57 -13.69 18.46
N ALA A 536 -7.86 -13.67 18.78
CA ALA A 536 -8.88 -14.48 18.16
C ALA A 536 -10.13 -13.67 17.77
N PRO A 537 -10.75 -13.92 16.61
CA PRO A 537 -12.12 -13.49 16.38
C PRO A 537 -13.08 -14.33 17.23
N LEU A 538 -14.27 -13.81 17.50
CA LEU A 538 -15.26 -14.46 18.38
C LEU A 538 -15.52 -15.93 18.04
N HIS A 539 -15.81 -16.22 16.76
CA HIS A 539 -16.14 -17.59 16.33
C HIS A 539 -14.96 -18.58 16.51
N ALA A 540 -13.70 -18.11 16.37
CA ALA A 540 -12.53 -18.94 16.63
C ALA A 540 -12.37 -19.21 18.13
N ALA A 541 -12.52 -18.18 18.98
CA ALA A 541 -12.49 -18.32 20.43
C ALA A 541 -13.58 -19.28 20.92
N ALA A 542 -14.80 -19.16 20.40
CA ALA A 542 -15.89 -20.06 20.73
C ALA A 542 -15.62 -21.52 20.34
N ARG A 543 -15.17 -21.73 19.10
CA ARG A 543 -14.94 -23.08 18.55
C ARG A 543 -13.77 -23.82 19.20
N VAL A 544 -12.73 -23.10 19.60
CA VAL A 544 -11.51 -23.69 20.19
C VAL A 544 -11.59 -23.75 21.73
N CYS A 545 -12.11 -22.69 22.37
CA CYS A 545 -11.99 -22.52 23.82
C CYS A 545 -13.27 -22.77 24.60
N GLY A 546 -14.45 -22.68 23.97
CA GLY A 546 -15.72 -22.67 24.69
C GLY A 546 -16.67 -23.82 24.36
N PRO A 547 -17.70 -24.04 25.20
CA PRO A 547 -18.73 -25.01 24.91
C PRO A 547 -19.78 -24.50 23.92
N SER A 548 -20.03 -23.19 23.85
CA SER A 548 -20.96 -22.54 22.91
C SER A 548 -20.59 -21.09 22.63
N GLU A 549 -21.01 -20.56 21.49
CA GLU A 549 -20.69 -19.17 21.09
C GLU A 549 -21.36 -18.15 22.01
N GLY A 550 -22.59 -18.38 22.43
CA GLY A 550 -23.32 -17.49 23.35
C GLY A 550 -22.65 -17.34 24.71
N GLU A 551 -22.19 -18.42 25.32
CA GLU A 551 -21.46 -18.37 26.61
C GLU A 551 -20.10 -17.65 26.45
N VAL A 552 -19.40 -17.88 25.34
CA VAL A 552 -18.09 -17.26 25.09
C VAL A 552 -18.22 -15.74 24.88
N VAL A 553 -19.30 -15.27 24.26
CA VAL A 553 -19.57 -13.82 24.10
C VAL A 553 -19.65 -13.14 25.46
N GLU A 554 -20.46 -13.70 26.39
CA GLU A 554 -20.63 -13.13 27.73
C GLU A 554 -19.31 -13.13 28.51
N LEU A 555 -18.60 -14.25 28.51
CA LEU A 555 -17.32 -14.38 29.21
C LEU A 555 -16.24 -13.46 28.63
N LEU A 556 -16.20 -13.27 27.31
CA LEU A 556 -15.28 -12.31 26.66
C LEU A 556 -15.64 -10.89 27.04
N ALA A 557 -16.90 -10.51 27.08
CA ALA A 557 -17.34 -9.20 27.53
C ALA A 557 -16.90 -8.94 28.97
N ASP A 558 -17.08 -9.92 29.88
CA ASP A 558 -16.61 -9.82 31.27
C ASP A 558 -15.07 -9.68 31.37
N LEU A 559 -14.32 -10.42 30.57
CA LEU A 559 -12.84 -10.32 30.53
C LEU A 559 -12.36 -8.96 29.98
N VAL A 560 -13.06 -8.40 29.00
CA VAL A 560 -12.80 -7.06 28.49
C VAL A 560 -13.11 -6.01 29.55
N ASP A 561 -14.26 -6.14 30.22
CA ASP A 561 -14.67 -5.26 31.32
C ASP A 561 -13.69 -5.26 32.49
N LYS A 562 -13.01 -6.37 32.71
CA LYS A 562 -11.97 -6.53 33.73
C LYS A 562 -10.56 -6.18 33.23
N SER A 563 -10.43 -5.65 32.00
CA SER A 563 -9.17 -5.23 31.36
C SER A 563 -8.09 -6.32 31.25
N LEU A 564 -8.52 -7.59 31.18
CA LEU A 564 -7.63 -8.73 30.96
C LEU A 564 -7.54 -9.10 29.47
N VAL A 565 -8.55 -8.71 28.70
CA VAL A 565 -8.65 -8.88 27.27
C VAL A 565 -9.00 -7.54 26.63
N GLU A 566 -8.40 -7.21 25.53
CA GLU A 566 -8.73 -6.05 24.70
C GLU A 566 -9.59 -6.48 23.52
N ALA A 567 -10.65 -5.72 23.21
CA ALA A 567 -11.47 -5.90 22.04
C ALA A 567 -11.19 -4.79 21.02
N GLY A 568 -10.80 -5.14 19.81
CA GLY A 568 -10.53 -4.17 18.75
C GLY A 568 -10.49 -4.82 17.37
N GLY A 569 -11.06 -4.17 16.36
CA GLY A 569 -11.09 -4.70 14.98
C GLY A 569 -11.76 -6.07 14.82
N GLY A 570 -12.78 -6.38 15.67
CA GLY A 570 -13.46 -7.69 15.67
C GLY A 570 -12.63 -8.83 16.29
N ARG A 571 -11.55 -8.53 16.99
CA ARG A 571 -10.65 -9.50 17.61
C ARG A 571 -10.49 -9.25 19.11
N TYR A 572 -10.23 -10.33 19.84
CA TYR A 572 -9.96 -10.34 21.28
C TYR A 572 -8.49 -10.69 21.50
N ARG A 573 -7.76 -9.82 22.20
CA ARG A 573 -6.31 -9.96 22.44
C ARG A 573 -6.01 -9.83 23.93
N MET A 574 -4.97 -10.50 24.38
CA MET A 574 -4.39 -10.29 25.70
C MET A 574 -3.09 -9.52 25.61
N LEU A 575 -2.86 -8.63 26.58
CA LEU A 575 -1.51 -8.08 26.82
C LEU A 575 -0.55 -9.20 27.16
N GLU A 576 0.68 -9.13 26.64
CA GLU A 576 1.65 -10.23 26.75
C GLU A 576 1.90 -10.68 28.18
N THR A 577 2.05 -9.75 29.13
CA THR A 577 2.27 -10.06 30.54
C THR A 577 1.09 -10.82 31.17
N VAL A 578 -0.14 -10.51 30.76
CA VAL A 578 -1.36 -11.25 31.17
C VAL A 578 -1.39 -12.61 30.51
N ARG A 579 -1.03 -12.69 29.23
CA ARG A 579 -0.96 -13.94 28.45
C ARG A 579 0.04 -14.92 29.04
N GLU A 580 1.27 -14.46 29.40
CA GLU A 580 2.27 -15.27 30.08
C GLU A 580 1.71 -15.88 31.38
N PHE A 581 1.09 -15.05 32.23
CA PHE A 581 0.49 -15.51 33.48
C PHE A 581 -0.62 -16.53 33.26
N CYS A 582 -1.54 -16.27 32.32
CA CYS A 582 -2.63 -17.20 31.98
C CYS A 582 -2.13 -18.51 31.37
N ALA A 583 -1.06 -18.48 30.56
CA ALA A 583 -0.45 -19.65 29.96
C ALA A 583 0.23 -20.56 31.02
N GLU A 584 0.80 -20.01 32.08
CA GLU A 584 1.30 -20.78 33.22
C GLU A 584 0.17 -21.57 33.91
N ARG A 585 -1.02 -20.95 34.04
CA ARG A 585 -2.20 -21.61 34.64
C ARG A 585 -2.75 -22.70 33.73
N LEU A 586 -2.76 -22.52 32.42
CA LEU A 586 -3.15 -23.55 31.46
C LEU A 586 -2.21 -24.76 31.50
N ALA A 587 -0.88 -24.55 31.61
CA ALA A 587 0.09 -25.64 31.69
C ALA A 587 -0.11 -26.49 32.96
N GLY A 588 -0.60 -25.91 34.06
CA GLY A 588 -0.95 -26.63 35.30
C GLY A 588 -2.17 -27.55 35.20
N ASP A 589 -3.10 -27.20 34.31
CA ASP A 589 -4.37 -27.93 34.15
C ASP A 589 -4.31 -29.13 33.16
N GLY A 590 -3.19 -29.35 32.46
CA GLY A 590 -3.01 -30.44 31.47
C GLY A 590 -3.81 -30.32 30.18
N ASP A 591 -4.56 -29.21 29.98
CA ASP A 591 -5.42 -28.96 28.81
C ASP A 591 -4.68 -28.44 27.57
N ARG A 592 -3.41 -28.06 27.75
CA ARG A 592 -2.64 -27.33 26.74
C ARG A 592 -2.53 -28.04 25.40
N GLU A 593 -2.18 -29.33 25.42
CA GLU A 593 -1.99 -30.10 24.18
C GLU A 593 -3.32 -30.34 23.45
N ARG A 594 -4.38 -30.62 24.21
CA ARG A 594 -5.71 -30.77 23.65
C ARG A 594 -6.19 -29.49 22.95
N LEU A 595 -5.92 -28.32 23.55
CA LEU A 595 -6.30 -27.02 22.98
C LEU A 595 -5.48 -26.68 21.74
N ARG A 596 -4.18 -26.98 21.74
CA ARG A 596 -3.32 -26.82 20.56
C ARG A 596 -3.78 -27.69 19.40
N ALA A 597 -4.16 -28.93 19.66
CA ALA A 597 -4.74 -29.83 18.67
C ALA A 597 -6.06 -29.26 18.11
N ALA A 598 -6.95 -28.78 18.98
CA ALA A 598 -8.22 -28.16 18.58
C ALA A 598 -7.98 -26.88 17.76
N HIS A 599 -7.02 -26.04 18.16
CA HIS A 599 -6.61 -24.84 17.44
C HIS A 599 -6.10 -25.20 16.04
N ALA A 600 -5.18 -26.16 15.92
CA ALA A 600 -4.62 -26.57 14.62
C ALA A 600 -5.69 -27.20 13.71
N ALA A 601 -6.60 -28.00 14.27
CA ALA A 601 -7.73 -28.58 13.52
C ALA A 601 -8.69 -27.49 13.00
N TYR A 602 -9.02 -26.49 13.83
CA TYR A 602 -9.84 -25.36 13.43
C TYR A 602 -9.20 -24.57 12.27
N PHE A 603 -7.90 -24.29 12.35
CA PHE A 603 -7.19 -23.55 11.29
C PHE A 603 -7.00 -24.37 10.02
N LEU A 604 -6.91 -25.70 10.10
CA LEU A 604 -6.99 -26.56 8.93
C LEU A 604 -8.38 -26.49 8.25
N GLU A 605 -9.46 -26.54 9.02
CA GLU A 605 -10.81 -26.35 8.48
C GLU A 605 -10.97 -24.98 7.81
N SER A 606 -10.47 -23.91 8.44
CA SER A 606 -10.49 -22.55 7.90
C SER A 606 -9.70 -22.42 6.60
N ALA A 607 -8.49 -22.98 6.52
CA ALA A 607 -7.67 -22.97 5.32
C ALA A 607 -8.32 -23.73 4.15
N ARG A 608 -8.91 -24.90 4.43
CA ARG A 608 -9.64 -25.69 3.43
C ARG A 608 -10.91 -25.00 2.93
N ALA A 609 -11.65 -24.33 3.83
CA ALA A 609 -12.82 -23.54 3.43
C ALA A 609 -12.46 -22.35 2.53
N ALA A 610 -11.29 -21.73 2.75
CA ALA A 610 -10.80 -20.60 1.97
C ALA A 610 -10.30 -20.99 0.57
N GLU A 611 -9.70 -22.17 0.41
CA GLU A 611 -8.98 -22.58 -0.79
C GLU A 611 -9.79 -22.41 -2.10
N PRO A 612 -11.05 -22.82 -2.23
CA PRO A 612 -11.82 -22.64 -3.47
C PRO A 612 -12.03 -21.18 -3.84
N TYR A 613 -12.20 -20.29 -2.86
CA TYR A 613 -12.44 -18.86 -3.07
C TYR A 613 -11.18 -18.11 -3.52
N LEU A 614 -9.99 -18.67 -3.28
CA LEU A 614 -8.73 -18.08 -3.74
C LEU A 614 -8.55 -18.13 -5.26
N ARG A 615 -9.47 -18.75 -5.99
CA ARG A 615 -9.51 -18.89 -7.46
C ARG A 615 -10.81 -18.32 -8.06
N GLY A 616 -11.48 -17.44 -7.32
CA GLY A 616 -12.79 -16.90 -7.67
C GLY A 616 -12.89 -15.40 -7.48
N PRO A 617 -14.10 -14.83 -7.63
CA PRO A 617 -14.35 -13.39 -7.51
C PRO A 617 -14.02 -12.85 -6.13
N ASP A 618 -14.20 -13.65 -5.06
CA ASP A 618 -13.97 -13.29 -3.67
C ASP A 618 -12.50 -13.43 -3.23
N GLN A 619 -11.59 -13.64 -4.17
CA GLN A 619 -10.16 -13.90 -3.95
C GLN A 619 -9.50 -12.90 -2.99
N LEU A 620 -9.75 -11.59 -3.17
CA LEU A 620 -9.13 -10.54 -2.34
C LEU A 620 -9.63 -10.58 -0.89
N GLU A 621 -10.93 -10.80 -0.71
CA GLU A 621 -11.55 -10.87 0.62
C GLU A 621 -10.99 -12.06 1.42
N TRP A 622 -10.93 -13.24 0.79
CA TRP A 622 -10.41 -14.43 1.46
C TRP A 622 -8.91 -14.36 1.70
N LEU A 623 -8.14 -13.74 0.81
CA LEU A 623 -6.73 -13.45 1.05
C LEU A 623 -6.54 -12.55 2.28
N ALA A 624 -7.33 -11.49 2.43
CA ALA A 624 -7.29 -10.60 3.59
C ALA A 624 -7.64 -11.33 4.89
N ARG A 625 -8.67 -12.20 4.87
CA ARG A 625 -9.04 -13.05 6.02
C ARG A 625 -7.92 -13.99 6.44
N LEU A 626 -7.26 -14.66 5.48
CA LEU A 626 -6.14 -15.55 5.78
C LEU A 626 -4.92 -14.78 6.30
N ASP A 627 -4.66 -13.60 5.75
CA ASP A 627 -3.56 -12.75 6.20
C ASP A 627 -3.75 -12.27 7.64
N ALA A 628 -4.99 -11.96 8.05
CA ALA A 628 -5.34 -11.60 9.43
C ALA A 628 -5.08 -12.73 10.43
N GLU A 629 -5.14 -14.00 9.99
CA GLU A 629 -4.90 -15.19 10.80
C GLU A 629 -3.49 -15.75 10.68
N ARG A 630 -2.57 -15.05 10.03
CA ARG A 630 -1.21 -15.53 9.73
C ARG A 630 -0.47 -16.06 10.97
N GLY A 631 -0.53 -15.32 12.10
CA GLY A 631 0.09 -15.74 13.36
C GLY A 631 -0.48 -17.06 13.89
N ASN A 632 -1.79 -17.24 13.78
CA ASN A 632 -2.45 -18.46 14.19
C ASN A 632 -2.13 -19.65 13.28
N PHE A 633 -2.07 -19.44 11.95
CA PHE A 633 -1.60 -20.47 11.00
C PHE A 633 -0.16 -20.89 11.26
N HIS A 634 0.70 -19.94 11.56
CA HIS A 634 2.10 -20.21 11.90
C HIS A 634 2.19 -21.05 13.18
N ALA A 635 1.50 -20.67 14.25
CA ALA A 635 1.47 -21.42 15.50
C ALA A 635 0.90 -22.85 15.31
N ALA A 636 -0.17 -22.99 14.52
CA ALA A 636 -0.77 -24.28 14.20
C ALA A 636 0.19 -25.21 13.42
N LEU A 637 0.89 -24.65 12.40
CA LEU A 637 1.87 -25.40 11.60
C LEU A 637 3.07 -25.86 12.45
N HIS A 638 3.63 -24.96 13.26
CA HIS A 638 4.76 -25.30 14.13
C HIS A 638 4.41 -26.39 15.15
N TRP A 639 3.23 -26.26 15.79
CA TRP A 639 2.78 -27.33 16.71
C TRP A 639 2.56 -28.65 15.97
N ALA A 640 1.88 -28.63 14.82
CA ALA A 640 1.56 -29.82 14.06
C ALA A 640 2.80 -30.53 13.54
N ALA A 641 3.84 -29.82 13.14
CA ALA A 641 5.10 -30.41 12.66
C ALA A 641 5.76 -31.34 13.71
N GLY A 642 5.62 -31.02 15.00
CA GLY A 642 6.16 -31.83 16.08
C GLY A 642 5.18 -32.86 16.66
N ALA A 643 3.88 -32.53 16.71
CA ALA A 643 2.88 -33.35 17.43
C ALA A 643 1.95 -34.17 16.52
N ASP A 644 1.63 -33.67 15.31
CA ASP A 644 0.77 -34.38 14.33
C ASP A 644 1.23 -34.03 12.89
N PRO A 645 2.26 -34.70 12.37
CA PRO A 645 2.81 -34.43 11.04
C PRO A 645 1.81 -34.61 9.90
N VAL A 646 0.78 -35.45 10.06
CA VAL A 646 -0.28 -35.65 9.08
C VAL A 646 -1.18 -34.40 8.99
N LEU A 647 -1.54 -33.82 10.13
CA LEU A 647 -2.25 -32.56 10.18
C LEU A 647 -1.39 -31.43 9.63
N GLY A 648 -0.09 -31.42 9.94
CA GLY A 648 0.89 -30.48 9.41
C GLY A 648 0.94 -30.48 7.88
N LEU A 649 1.07 -31.66 7.24
CA LEU A 649 1.02 -31.79 5.77
C LEU A 649 -0.27 -31.22 5.18
N ARG A 650 -1.42 -31.58 5.76
CA ARG A 650 -2.72 -31.12 5.29
C ARG A 650 -2.89 -29.61 5.39
N LEU A 651 -2.44 -29.03 6.50
CA LEU A 651 -2.50 -27.59 6.71
C LEU A 651 -1.58 -26.83 5.75
N LEU A 652 -0.35 -27.31 5.59
CA LEU A 652 0.62 -26.76 4.64
C LEU A 652 0.08 -26.76 3.20
N ALA A 653 -0.50 -27.90 2.79
CA ALA A 653 -1.08 -28.06 1.46
C ALA A 653 -2.26 -27.12 1.23
N ALA A 654 -3.16 -26.98 2.21
CA ALA A 654 -4.31 -26.08 2.11
C ALA A 654 -3.90 -24.59 1.99
N LEU A 655 -2.74 -24.22 2.52
CA LEU A 655 -2.20 -22.86 2.48
C LEU A 655 -1.28 -22.61 1.27
N SER A 656 -1.00 -23.64 0.45
CA SER A 656 0.01 -23.51 -0.63
C SER A 656 -0.37 -22.48 -1.69
N TRP A 657 -1.65 -22.42 -2.09
CA TRP A 657 -2.12 -21.43 -3.07
C TRP A 657 -2.05 -19.98 -2.53
N GLN A 658 -2.44 -19.77 -1.26
CA GLN A 658 -2.23 -18.47 -0.60
C GLN A 658 -0.74 -18.09 -0.59
N GLY A 659 0.14 -19.07 -0.29
CA GLY A 659 1.58 -18.87 -0.30
C GLY A 659 2.10 -18.41 -1.66
N GLN A 660 1.60 -19.00 -2.75
CA GLN A 660 1.92 -18.60 -4.13
C GLN A 660 1.49 -17.17 -4.42
N LEU A 661 0.22 -16.85 -4.13
CA LEU A 661 -0.35 -15.52 -4.41
C LEU A 661 0.31 -14.39 -3.59
N ARG A 662 0.77 -14.70 -2.37
CA ARG A 662 1.38 -13.73 -1.44
C ARG A 662 2.91 -13.75 -1.42
N GLY A 663 3.56 -14.71 -2.09
CA GLY A 663 5.00 -14.88 -2.05
C GLY A 663 5.50 -15.23 -0.63
N LEU A 664 5.00 -16.33 -0.05
CA LEU A 664 5.31 -16.76 1.32
C LEU A 664 6.06 -18.12 1.43
N PRO A 665 6.84 -18.58 0.42
CA PRO A 665 7.43 -19.91 0.48
C PRO A 665 8.46 -20.06 1.60
N GLY A 666 9.31 -19.08 1.85
CA GLY A 666 10.37 -19.18 2.85
C GLY A 666 9.88 -19.25 4.29
N GLU A 667 8.73 -18.63 4.60
CA GLU A 667 8.13 -18.73 5.95
C GLU A 667 7.76 -20.17 6.30
N ARG A 668 7.38 -20.96 5.32
CA ARG A 668 6.91 -22.34 5.49
C ARG A 668 8.00 -23.38 5.19
N ALA A 669 9.09 -22.99 4.58
CA ALA A 669 10.15 -23.89 4.13
C ALA A 669 10.81 -24.64 5.29
N ALA A 670 11.11 -23.98 6.40
CA ALA A 670 11.69 -24.60 7.58
C ALA A 670 10.73 -25.64 8.20
N VAL A 671 9.44 -25.32 8.27
CA VAL A 671 8.41 -26.25 8.76
C VAL A 671 8.26 -27.44 7.80
N ALA A 672 8.28 -27.18 6.48
CA ALA A 672 8.21 -28.22 5.47
C ALA A 672 9.41 -29.20 5.55
N ALA A 673 10.62 -28.66 5.69
CA ALA A 673 11.82 -29.48 5.90
C ALA A 673 11.73 -30.32 7.17
N GLY A 674 11.26 -29.75 8.28
CA GLY A 674 11.01 -30.48 9.53
C GLY A 674 9.98 -31.59 9.39
N LEU A 675 8.88 -31.35 8.66
CA LEU A 675 7.87 -32.35 8.33
C LEU A 675 8.46 -33.52 7.52
N LEU A 676 9.26 -33.22 6.47
CA LEU A 676 9.91 -34.24 5.65
C LEU A 676 10.91 -35.05 6.45
N MET A 677 11.66 -34.46 7.36
CA MET A 677 12.55 -35.17 8.26
C MET A 677 11.80 -36.15 9.18
N THR A 678 10.63 -35.76 9.66
CA THR A 678 9.79 -36.56 10.56
C THR A 678 9.08 -37.69 9.82
N ILE A 679 8.57 -37.44 8.61
CA ILE A 679 7.79 -38.38 7.81
C ILE A 679 8.69 -39.34 7.05
N GLY A 680 9.86 -38.89 6.61
CA GLY A 680 10.80 -39.63 5.79
C GLY A 680 10.59 -39.44 4.28
N ASP A 681 11.16 -40.37 3.49
CA ASP A 681 11.25 -40.24 2.04
C ASP A 681 10.01 -40.70 1.27
N GLU A 682 9.08 -41.39 1.92
CA GLU A 682 7.86 -41.89 1.28
C GLU A 682 6.61 -41.17 1.83
N PRO A 683 5.68 -40.81 0.95
CA PRO A 683 4.43 -40.14 1.38
C PRO A 683 3.58 -41.11 2.20
N PRO A 684 2.91 -40.63 3.27
CA PRO A 684 1.90 -41.42 3.95
C PRO A 684 0.76 -41.79 2.99
N ALA A 685 0.16 -42.95 3.15
CA ALA A 685 -0.87 -43.44 2.25
C ALA A 685 -2.04 -42.44 2.10
N GLY A 686 -2.35 -42.09 0.87
CA GLY A 686 -3.44 -41.11 0.54
C GLY A 686 -3.09 -39.65 0.78
N LEU A 687 -1.81 -39.30 1.03
CA LEU A 687 -1.30 -37.94 1.22
C LEU A 687 -0.21 -37.57 0.20
N GLU A 688 -0.22 -38.22 -0.95
CA GLU A 688 0.80 -38.01 -1.99
C GLU A 688 0.81 -36.57 -2.50
N GLU A 689 -0.36 -35.93 -2.61
CA GLU A 689 -0.48 -34.54 -3.05
C GLU A 689 0.04 -33.57 -1.98
N GLU A 690 -0.35 -33.75 -0.72
CA GLU A 690 0.10 -32.94 0.40
C GLU A 690 1.62 -33.06 0.60
N TYR A 691 2.16 -34.29 0.45
CA TYR A 691 3.59 -34.53 0.53
C TYR A 691 4.35 -33.83 -0.63
N THR A 692 3.82 -33.87 -1.84
CA THR A 692 4.41 -33.17 -2.99
C THR A 692 4.42 -31.65 -2.80
N LEU A 693 3.34 -31.07 -2.23
CA LEU A 693 3.30 -29.65 -1.87
C LEU A 693 4.30 -29.33 -0.74
N CYS A 694 4.49 -30.26 0.21
CA CYS A 694 5.52 -30.12 1.24
C CYS A 694 6.93 -30.11 0.64
N LEU A 695 7.23 -31.01 -0.32
CA LEU A 695 8.48 -31.00 -1.08
C LEU A 695 8.69 -29.65 -1.81
N ALA A 696 7.63 -29.09 -2.40
CA ALA A 696 7.73 -27.81 -3.09
C ALA A 696 8.09 -26.66 -2.13
N HIS A 697 7.50 -26.64 -0.92
CA HIS A 697 7.86 -25.65 0.11
C HIS A 697 9.29 -25.84 0.61
N ALA A 698 9.75 -27.10 0.80
CA ALA A 698 11.11 -27.37 1.23
C ALA A 698 12.14 -27.02 0.15
N ALA A 699 11.86 -27.34 -1.13
CA ALA A 699 12.70 -27.02 -2.27
C ALA A 699 12.88 -25.50 -2.49
N ALA A 700 11.94 -24.70 -2.02
CA ALA A 700 12.08 -23.24 -2.02
C ALA A 700 13.22 -22.73 -1.09
N ALA A 701 13.66 -23.55 -0.12
CA ALA A 701 14.77 -23.21 0.78
C ALA A 701 16.11 -23.81 0.35
N ASP A 702 16.11 -24.96 -0.33
CA ASP A 702 17.31 -25.61 -0.80
C ASP A 702 17.07 -26.45 -2.08
N ASN A 703 18.11 -26.66 -2.89
CA ASN A 703 18.01 -27.41 -4.13
C ASN A 703 18.07 -28.97 -3.91
N VAL A 704 18.16 -29.44 -2.68
CA VAL A 704 18.31 -30.86 -2.37
C VAL A 704 17.03 -31.63 -2.73
N HIS A 705 15.89 -30.98 -2.63
CA HIS A 705 14.58 -31.59 -2.89
C HIS A 705 14.10 -31.48 -4.34
N ASP A 706 14.78 -30.74 -5.22
CA ASP A 706 14.34 -30.46 -6.60
C ASP A 706 14.08 -31.72 -7.44
N GLN A 707 14.96 -32.68 -7.41
CA GLN A 707 14.77 -33.90 -8.18
C GLN A 707 13.62 -34.77 -7.65
N ARG A 708 13.51 -34.85 -6.33
CA ARG A 708 12.38 -35.56 -5.69
C ARG A 708 11.04 -34.92 -6.04
N LEU A 709 10.98 -33.59 -6.02
CA LEU A 709 9.78 -32.85 -6.41
C LEU A 709 9.38 -33.17 -7.85
N ARG A 710 10.32 -33.17 -8.80
CA ARG A 710 10.06 -33.52 -10.21
C ARG A 710 9.50 -34.93 -10.34
N ASP A 711 10.14 -35.90 -9.70
CA ASP A 711 9.71 -37.31 -9.73
C ASP A 711 8.31 -37.51 -9.14
N HIS A 712 7.96 -36.73 -8.08
CA HIS A 712 6.63 -36.77 -7.49
C HIS A 712 5.58 -36.13 -8.36
N LEU A 713 5.89 -34.96 -9.00
CA LEU A 713 5.00 -34.31 -9.94
C LEU A 713 4.71 -35.17 -11.19
N GLU A 714 5.71 -35.95 -11.66
CA GLU A 714 5.51 -36.91 -12.76
C GLU A 714 4.58 -38.06 -12.34
N ARG A 715 4.75 -38.59 -11.13
CA ARG A 715 3.86 -39.65 -10.59
C ARG A 715 2.42 -39.23 -10.42
N LEU A 716 2.16 -37.93 -10.29
CA LEU A 716 0.83 -37.34 -10.17
C LEU A 716 0.24 -36.91 -11.52
N ALA A 717 0.95 -37.06 -12.65
CA ALA A 717 0.57 -36.49 -13.95
C ALA A 717 -0.81 -36.95 -14.43
N ASP A 718 -1.13 -38.23 -14.26
CA ASP A 718 -2.38 -38.85 -14.76
C ASP A 718 -3.49 -38.90 -13.70
N ARG A 719 -3.28 -38.27 -12.54
CA ARG A 719 -4.27 -38.31 -11.46
C ARG A 719 -5.18 -37.07 -11.47
N ARG A 720 -6.45 -37.26 -11.07
CA ARG A 720 -7.32 -36.14 -10.74
C ARG A 720 -6.85 -35.51 -9.42
N LEU A 721 -6.33 -34.28 -9.50
CA LEU A 721 -5.74 -33.57 -8.37
C LEU A 721 -6.80 -32.88 -7.51
N ARG A 722 -6.69 -33.00 -6.18
CA ARG A 722 -7.47 -32.27 -5.18
C ARG A 722 -7.03 -30.83 -5.07
N TYR A 723 -5.70 -30.59 -5.23
CA TYR A 723 -5.10 -29.27 -5.16
C TYR A 723 -4.73 -28.79 -6.58
N PRO A 724 -5.55 -27.90 -7.20
CA PRO A 724 -5.29 -27.41 -8.57
C PRO A 724 -3.93 -26.72 -8.71
N PHE A 725 -3.38 -26.17 -7.63
CA PHE A 725 -2.05 -25.60 -7.61
C PHE A 725 -0.94 -26.57 -8.03
N LEU A 726 -1.10 -27.86 -7.78
CA LEU A 726 -0.14 -28.88 -8.28
C LEU A 726 -0.02 -28.88 -9.80
N ARG A 727 -1.08 -28.50 -10.54
CA ARG A 727 -1.00 -28.36 -12.01
C ARG A 727 -0.09 -27.19 -12.39
N VAL A 728 -0.28 -26.04 -11.72
CA VAL A 728 0.57 -24.87 -11.91
C VAL A 728 2.01 -25.23 -11.61
N LEU A 729 2.26 -25.85 -10.47
CA LEU A 729 3.59 -26.27 -10.04
C LEU A 729 4.24 -27.23 -11.03
N ARG A 730 3.50 -28.23 -11.53
CA ARG A 730 3.99 -29.18 -12.55
C ARG A 730 4.37 -28.46 -13.84
N PHE A 731 3.48 -27.59 -14.34
CA PHE A 731 3.75 -26.79 -15.53
C PHE A 731 5.03 -25.96 -15.40
N MET A 732 5.21 -25.34 -14.26
CA MET A 732 6.35 -24.45 -14.00
C MET A 732 7.66 -25.21 -13.80
N VAL A 733 7.62 -26.42 -13.21
CA VAL A 733 8.79 -27.24 -12.91
C VAL A 733 9.18 -28.15 -14.07
N ASN A 734 8.20 -28.85 -14.68
CA ASN A 734 8.43 -29.86 -15.72
C ASN A 734 8.09 -29.34 -17.14
N GLY A 735 7.55 -28.10 -17.26
CA GLY A 735 7.10 -27.52 -18.52
C GLY A 735 5.72 -28.01 -18.98
N PRO A 736 5.27 -27.58 -20.17
CA PRO A 736 3.97 -27.97 -20.70
C PRO A 736 3.92 -29.49 -20.99
N CYS A 737 2.96 -30.17 -20.37
CA CYS A 737 2.82 -31.61 -20.47
C CYS A 737 1.98 -32.03 -21.69
N HIS A 738 2.18 -33.26 -22.18
CA HIS A 738 1.26 -33.94 -23.06
C HIS A 738 0.18 -34.56 -22.16
N ALA A 739 -0.93 -33.84 -21.96
CA ALA A 739 -2.07 -34.43 -21.27
C ALA A 739 -2.95 -35.16 -22.30
N ASP A 740 -2.77 -36.47 -22.44
CA ASP A 740 -3.71 -37.37 -23.14
C ASP A 740 -4.90 -37.75 -22.22
N GLY A 741 -5.07 -37.05 -21.06
CA GLY A 741 -6.10 -37.34 -20.07
C GLY A 741 -7.43 -36.60 -20.31
N GLU A 742 -8.49 -37.06 -19.61
CA GLU A 742 -9.80 -36.40 -19.62
C GLU A 742 -9.71 -34.91 -19.27
N ALA A 743 -10.48 -34.09 -20.01
CA ALA A 743 -10.55 -32.66 -19.74
C ALA A 743 -10.97 -32.39 -18.28
N PRO A 744 -10.34 -31.45 -17.58
CA PRO A 744 -10.71 -31.12 -16.21
C PRO A 744 -12.17 -30.74 -16.08
N ALA A 745 -12.83 -31.14 -14.99
CA ALA A 745 -14.23 -30.88 -14.78
C ALA A 745 -14.52 -29.43 -14.34
N ASP A 746 -13.55 -28.80 -13.66
CA ASP A 746 -13.74 -27.45 -13.14
C ASP A 746 -13.29 -26.36 -14.13
N PRO A 747 -14.03 -25.22 -14.20
CA PRO A 747 -13.77 -24.17 -15.18
C PRO A 747 -12.37 -23.54 -15.05
N TRP A 748 -11.84 -23.40 -13.83
CA TRP A 748 -10.53 -22.83 -13.61
C TRP A 748 -9.41 -23.71 -14.20
N SER A 749 -9.44 -25.02 -13.93
CA SER A 749 -8.49 -25.98 -14.50
C SER A 749 -8.58 -26.06 -16.02
N GLN A 750 -9.77 -25.90 -16.59
CA GLN A 750 -9.95 -25.81 -18.06
C GLN A 750 -9.27 -24.57 -18.63
N ALA A 751 -9.43 -23.40 -17.98
CA ALA A 751 -8.76 -22.18 -18.39
C ALA A 751 -7.22 -22.33 -18.30
N PHE A 752 -6.72 -22.96 -17.24
CA PHE A 752 -5.31 -23.22 -17.07
C PHE A 752 -4.75 -24.17 -18.14
N THR A 753 -5.48 -25.25 -18.52
CA THR A 753 -5.08 -26.15 -19.61
C THR A 753 -4.96 -25.40 -20.95
N ARG A 754 -5.84 -24.42 -21.23
CA ARG A 754 -5.71 -23.57 -22.41
C ARG A 754 -4.46 -22.70 -22.35
N LEU A 755 -4.12 -22.16 -21.18
CA LEU A 755 -2.87 -21.42 -20.97
C LEU A 755 -1.64 -22.31 -21.24
N GLU A 756 -1.62 -23.54 -20.71
CA GLU A 756 -0.55 -24.52 -20.97
C GLU A 756 -0.43 -24.83 -22.47
N SER A 757 -1.58 -25.03 -23.15
CA SER A 757 -1.62 -25.28 -24.60
C SER A 757 -1.05 -24.11 -25.39
N GLY A 758 -1.40 -22.88 -25.02
CA GLY A 758 -0.85 -21.67 -25.65
C GLY A 758 0.67 -21.59 -25.53
N VAL A 759 1.21 -21.86 -24.35
CA VAL A 759 2.68 -21.89 -24.14
C VAL A 759 3.33 -22.98 -24.98
N LYS A 760 2.73 -24.18 -25.04
CA LYS A 760 3.22 -25.28 -25.86
C LYS A 760 3.28 -24.93 -27.34
N SER A 761 2.19 -24.35 -27.88
CA SER A 761 2.12 -23.91 -29.28
C SER A 761 3.14 -22.80 -29.57
N LEU A 762 3.35 -21.88 -28.63
CA LEU A 762 4.34 -20.81 -28.76
C LEU A 762 5.77 -21.37 -28.85
N LEU A 763 6.11 -22.35 -28.01
CA LEU A 763 7.41 -23.05 -28.04
C LEU A 763 7.57 -23.89 -29.31
N GLY A 764 6.46 -24.38 -29.88
CA GLY A 764 6.41 -25.09 -31.17
C GLY A 764 6.53 -24.18 -32.38
N GLY A 765 6.44 -22.84 -32.21
CA GLY A 765 6.43 -21.86 -33.29
C GLY A 765 5.06 -21.60 -33.93
N GLU A 766 3.98 -22.16 -33.38
CA GLU A 766 2.61 -22.03 -33.85
C GLU A 766 1.95 -20.79 -33.23
N ARG A 767 2.33 -19.62 -33.76
CA ARG A 767 1.99 -18.33 -33.11
C ARG A 767 0.48 -18.07 -33.06
N ASP A 768 -0.26 -18.33 -34.17
CA ASP A 768 -1.70 -18.05 -34.24
C ASP A 768 -2.49 -18.95 -33.26
N THR A 769 -2.17 -20.26 -33.24
CA THR A 769 -2.75 -21.22 -32.29
C THR A 769 -2.47 -20.84 -30.83
N ALA A 770 -1.27 -20.34 -30.55
CA ALA A 770 -0.92 -19.88 -29.21
C ALA A 770 -1.76 -18.68 -28.77
N GLU A 771 -1.96 -17.69 -29.66
CA GLU A 771 -2.78 -16.52 -29.40
C GLU A 771 -4.24 -16.87 -29.11
N GLU A 772 -4.84 -17.75 -29.92
CA GLU A 772 -6.21 -18.24 -29.71
C GLU A 772 -6.36 -18.95 -28.37
N ALA A 773 -5.39 -19.80 -28.01
CA ALA A 773 -5.38 -20.50 -26.74
C ALA A 773 -5.28 -19.54 -25.54
N PHE A 774 -4.44 -18.50 -25.63
CA PHE A 774 -4.33 -17.49 -24.56
C PHE A 774 -5.59 -16.63 -24.44
N ARG A 775 -6.27 -16.27 -25.55
CA ARG A 775 -7.58 -15.60 -25.49
C ARG A 775 -8.62 -16.47 -24.79
N ALA A 776 -8.72 -17.74 -25.16
CA ALA A 776 -9.65 -18.66 -24.54
C ALA A 776 -9.33 -18.92 -23.04
N ALA A 777 -8.04 -18.88 -22.65
CA ALA A 777 -7.63 -18.93 -21.26
C ALA A 777 -8.07 -17.67 -20.50
N LEU A 778 -7.87 -16.48 -21.09
CA LEU A 778 -8.30 -15.20 -20.52
C LEU A 778 -9.80 -15.15 -20.26
N GLU A 779 -10.61 -15.55 -21.24
CA GLU A 779 -12.07 -15.64 -21.09
C GLU A 779 -12.45 -16.60 -19.96
N GLY A 780 -11.80 -17.75 -19.87
CA GLY A 780 -12.03 -18.73 -18.82
C GLY A 780 -11.70 -18.20 -17.42
N PHE A 781 -10.57 -17.52 -17.24
CA PHE A 781 -10.19 -16.93 -15.97
C PHE A 781 -11.05 -15.72 -15.60
N ARG A 782 -11.47 -14.90 -16.56
CA ARG A 782 -12.47 -13.83 -16.32
C ARG A 782 -13.81 -14.42 -15.88
N GLY A 783 -14.24 -15.52 -16.49
CA GLY A 783 -15.47 -16.23 -16.12
C GLY A 783 -15.43 -16.82 -14.71
N THR A 784 -14.26 -17.22 -14.20
CA THR A 784 -14.09 -17.70 -12.82
C THR A 784 -13.84 -16.56 -11.83
N GLY A 785 -13.41 -15.38 -12.28
CA GLY A 785 -13.06 -14.25 -11.44
C GLY A 785 -11.64 -14.35 -10.83
N ASP A 786 -10.79 -15.27 -11.31
CA ASP A 786 -9.41 -15.43 -10.83
C ASP A 786 -8.48 -14.38 -11.44
N ARG A 787 -8.06 -13.42 -10.61
CA ARG A 787 -7.19 -12.30 -11.01
C ARG A 787 -5.78 -12.76 -11.38
N TRP A 788 -5.25 -13.80 -10.73
CA TRP A 788 -3.93 -14.33 -11.07
C TRP A 788 -3.91 -14.99 -12.45
N GLY A 789 -4.93 -15.78 -12.78
CA GLY A 789 -5.06 -16.37 -14.11
C GLY A 789 -5.24 -15.30 -15.18
N VAL A 790 -6.05 -14.27 -14.91
CA VAL A 790 -6.27 -13.13 -15.82
C VAL A 790 -4.96 -12.41 -16.11
N LEU A 791 -4.21 -11.98 -15.09
CA LEU A 791 -2.95 -11.25 -15.30
C LEU A 791 -1.93 -12.09 -16.07
N THR A 792 -1.86 -13.40 -15.80
CA THR A 792 -0.95 -14.32 -16.49
C THR A 792 -1.31 -14.45 -17.97
N ALA A 793 -2.59 -14.56 -18.30
CA ALA A 793 -3.05 -14.64 -19.68
C ALA A 793 -2.84 -13.31 -20.44
N LEU A 794 -3.10 -12.17 -19.79
CA LEU A 794 -2.84 -10.82 -20.35
C LEU A 794 -1.36 -10.62 -20.68
N GLU A 795 -0.48 -11.05 -19.81
CA GLU A 795 0.97 -10.97 -20.04
C GLU A 795 1.41 -11.76 -21.28
N GLN A 796 0.84 -12.96 -21.49
CA GLN A 796 1.15 -13.73 -22.69
C GLN A 796 0.62 -13.04 -23.95
N LEU A 797 -0.64 -12.57 -23.91
CA LEU A 797 -1.29 -11.89 -25.03
C LEU A 797 -0.60 -10.57 -25.41
N ALA A 798 0.00 -9.88 -24.48
CA ALA A 798 0.75 -8.65 -24.77
C ALA A 798 1.86 -8.88 -25.81
N GLY A 799 2.45 -10.07 -25.90
CA GLY A 799 3.45 -10.43 -26.93
C GLY A 799 2.92 -10.57 -28.37
N PHE A 800 1.61 -10.49 -28.56
CA PHE A 800 0.94 -10.60 -29.87
C PHE A 800 0.30 -9.29 -30.31
N ALA A 801 0.17 -8.32 -29.41
CA ALA A 801 -0.52 -7.06 -29.64
C ALA A 801 0.38 -6.02 -30.33
N ASP A 802 -0.24 -5.07 -31.02
CA ASP A 802 0.39 -3.83 -31.44
C ASP A 802 0.73 -2.92 -30.24
N GLU A 803 1.44 -1.80 -30.46
CA GLU A 803 1.89 -0.93 -29.36
C GLU A 803 0.74 -0.43 -28.47
N PRO A 804 -0.41 0.08 -28.98
CA PRO A 804 -1.55 0.45 -28.14
C PRO A 804 -2.16 -0.73 -27.37
N GLY A 805 -2.29 -1.87 -28.04
CA GLY A 805 -2.81 -3.10 -27.44
C GLY A 805 -1.91 -3.64 -26.34
N PHE A 806 -0.59 -3.65 -26.56
CA PHE A 806 0.41 -4.00 -25.56
C PHE A 806 0.25 -3.13 -24.30
N ALA A 807 0.19 -1.81 -24.48
CA ALA A 807 0.08 -0.88 -23.35
C ALA A 807 -1.22 -1.10 -22.54
N ALA A 808 -2.35 -1.36 -23.22
CA ALA A 808 -3.62 -1.62 -22.56
C ALA A 808 -3.60 -2.94 -21.76
N LEU A 809 -3.10 -4.02 -22.36
CA LEU A 809 -3.01 -5.34 -21.71
C LEU A 809 -2.07 -5.30 -20.51
N MET A 810 -0.93 -4.63 -20.64
CA MET A 810 0.03 -4.47 -19.54
C MET A 810 -0.52 -3.61 -18.41
N ALA A 811 -1.28 -2.55 -18.70
CA ALA A 811 -1.91 -1.71 -17.68
C ALA A 811 -2.93 -2.51 -16.86
N GLU A 812 -3.78 -3.32 -17.51
CA GLU A 812 -4.75 -4.21 -16.83
C GLU A 812 -4.01 -5.25 -15.96
N ALA A 813 -2.96 -5.88 -16.49
CA ALA A 813 -2.19 -6.88 -15.75
C ALA A 813 -1.50 -6.29 -14.51
N ILE A 814 -0.93 -5.08 -14.62
CA ILE A 814 -0.30 -4.36 -13.52
C ILE A 814 -1.31 -4.01 -12.42
N ASP A 815 -2.48 -3.45 -12.78
CA ASP A 815 -3.55 -3.14 -11.81
C ASP A 815 -4.00 -4.40 -11.03
N LEU A 816 -4.17 -5.52 -11.74
CA LEU A 816 -4.53 -6.79 -11.09
C LEU A 816 -3.45 -7.31 -10.15
N ALA A 817 -2.17 -7.20 -10.52
CA ALA A 817 -1.05 -7.60 -9.67
C ALA A 817 -0.94 -6.70 -8.41
N GLU A 818 -1.19 -5.40 -8.55
CA GLU A 818 -1.26 -4.45 -7.42
C GLU A 818 -2.37 -4.83 -6.45
N ARG A 819 -3.59 -5.07 -6.95
CA ARG A 819 -4.75 -5.48 -6.14
C ARG A 819 -4.51 -6.81 -5.42
N LEU A 820 -3.90 -7.78 -6.10
CA LEU A 820 -3.51 -9.05 -5.47
C LEU A 820 -2.41 -8.86 -4.43
N GLY A 821 -1.68 -7.76 -4.47
CA GLY A 821 -0.45 -7.59 -3.72
C GLY A 821 0.62 -8.62 -4.11
N ALA A 822 0.61 -9.10 -5.35
CA ALA A 822 1.54 -10.07 -5.90
C ALA A 822 2.83 -9.35 -6.32
N GLY A 823 3.70 -9.04 -5.36
CA GLY A 823 4.84 -8.14 -5.54
C GLY A 823 5.85 -8.61 -6.59
N GLU A 824 6.05 -9.92 -6.73
CA GLU A 824 6.94 -10.49 -7.76
C GLU A 824 6.35 -10.34 -9.15
N ASP A 825 5.09 -10.76 -9.34
CA ASP A 825 4.37 -10.61 -10.62
C ASP A 825 4.32 -9.15 -11.03
N LEU A 826 4.02 -8.25 -10.09
CA LEU A 826 4.00 -6.81 -10.34
C LEU A 826 5.36 -6.29 -10.81
N THR A 827 6.45 -6.67 -10.12
CA THR A 827 7.80 -6.24 -10.50
C THR A 827 8.16 -6.75 -11.89
N ARG A 828 7.85 -8.01 -12.20
CA ARG A 828 8.09 -8.65 -13.49
C ARG A 828 7.30 -7.94 -14.61
N LEU A 829 6.03 -7.62 -14.37
CA LEU A 829 5.18 -6.90 -15.31
C LEU A 829 5.67 -5.46 -15.55
N LEU A 830 6.15 -4.76 -14.52
CA LEU A 830 6.75 -3.43 -14.66
C LEU A 830 8.01 -3.45 -15.56
N VAL A 831 8.88 -4.43 -15.36
CA VAL A 831 10.07 -4.62 -16.22
C VAL A 831 9.65 -4.92 -17.66
N ARG A 832 8.69 -5.82 -17.87
CA ARG A 832 8.20 -6.17 -19.21
C ARG A 832 7.52 -4.99 -19.92
N ASN A 833 6.76 -4.19 -19.17
CA ASN A 833 6.17 -2.96 -19.71
C ASN A 833 7.24 -1.95 -20.14
N ALA A 834 8.30 -1.79 -19.34
CA ALA A 834 9.42 -0.93 -19.68
C ALA A 834 10.23 -1.48 -20.89
N ASP A 835 10.40 -2.81 -21.02
CA ASP A 835 11.01 -3.46 -22.18
C ASP A 835 10.20 -3.12 -23.46
N GLY A 836 8.87 -3.23 -23.43
CA GLY A 836 8.01 -2.88 -24.57
C GLY A 836 8.11 -1.39 -24.96
N LEU A 837 8.21 -0.49 -23.98
CA LEU A 837 8.45 0.93 -24.25
C LEU A 837 9.81 1.19 -24.91
N ALA A 838 10.85 0.44 -24.50
CA ALA A 838 12.17 0.54 -25.09
C ALA A 838 12.19 0.02 -26.54
N ASP A 839 11.50 -1.11 -26.82
CA ASP A 839 11.36 -1.69 -28.16
C ASP A 839 10.59 -0.76 -29.10
N ALA A 840 9.58 -0.02 -28.57
CA ALA A 840 8.87 1.04 -29.31
C ALA A 840 9.69 2.34 -29.48
N GLY A 841 10.95 2.38 -29.06
CA GLY A 841 11.82 3.56 -29.15
C GLY A 841 11.50 4.68 -28.14
N ARG A 842 10.57 4.47 -27.20
CA ARG A 842 10.15 5.45 -26.18
C ARG A 842 11.10 5.44 -24.97
N LEU A 843 12.39 5.71 -25.24
CA LEU A 843 13.49 5.51 -24.28
C LEU A 843 13.34 6.30 -22.96
N LEU A 844 12.74 7.50 -22.97
CA LEU A 844 12.52 8.27 -21.74
C LEU A 844 11.46 7.63 -20.85
N ALA A 845 10.36 7.17 -21.44
CA ALA A 845 9.30 6.46 -20.72
C ALA A 845 9.80 5.09 -20.20
N ALA A 846 10.56 4.35 -21.02
CA ALA A 846 11.19 3.10 -20.63
C ALA A 846 12.13 3.29 -19.43
N ARG A 847 12.94 4.34 -19.44
CA ARG A 847 13.81 4.70 -18.32
C ARG A 847 13.02 4.90 -17.04
N ALA A 848 11.99 5.74 -17.06
CA ALA A 848 11.14 5.97 -15.89
C ALA A 848 10.47 4.68 -15.40
N GLY A 849 10.02 3.82 -16.32
CA GLY A 849 9.46 2.49 -16.01
C GLY A 849 10.47 1.58 -15.30
N TYR A 850 11.71 1.51 -15.76
CA TYR A 850 12.76 0.73 -15.09
C TYR A 850 13.15 1.29 -13.73
N GLU A 851 13.25 2.63 -13.58
CA GLU A 851 13.51 3.28 -12.29
C GLU A 851 12.41 2.95 -11.29
N HIS A 852 11.16 2.99 -11.71
CA HIS A 852 10.01 2.55 -10.90
C HIS A 852 10.08 1.05 -10.56
N ALA A 853 10.39 0.19 -11.53
CA ALA A 853 10.54 -1.24 -11.30
C ALA A 853 11.68 -1.56 -10.32
N ILE A 854 12.81 -0.84 -10.36
CA ILE A 854 13.92 -0.97 -9.40
C ILE A 854 13.45 -0.61 -7.99
N GLU A 855 12.77 0.53 -7.85
CA GLU A 855 12.25 0.95 -6.55
C GLU A 855 11.28 -0.08 -5.97
N PHE A 856 10.39 -0.60 -6.82
CA PHE A 856 9.44 -1.62 -6.39
C PHE A 856 10.13 -2.95 -6.08
N ALA A 857 11.05 -3.42 -6.93
CA ALA A 857 11.85 -4.64 -6.71
C ALA A 857 12.63 -4.58 -5.41
N ARG A 858 13.20 -3.42 -5.09
CA ARG A 858 13.92 -3.17 -3.85
C ARG A 858 12.99 -3.26 -2.64
N ARG A 859 11.78 -2.65 -2.70
CA ARG A 859 10.76 -2.77 -1.65
C ARG A 859 10.24 -4.20 -1.50
N ALA A 860 10.09 -4.91 -2.59
CA ALA A 860 9.64 -6.30 -2.61
C ALA A 860 10.75 -7.31 -2.23
N GLY A 861 12.03 -6.90 -2.17
CA GLY A 861 13.15 -7.78 -1.88
C GLY A 861 13.41 -8.82 -2.98
N THR A 862 13.21 -8.45 -4.26
CA THR A 862 13.40 -9.31 -5.44
C THR A 862 14.66 -8.91 -6.23
N PRO A 863 15.88 -9.32 -5.79
CA PRO A 863 17.14 -8.85 -6.37
C PRO A 863 17.33 -9.27 -7.83
N GLU A 864 16.79 -10.42 -8.26
CA GLU A 864 16.88 -10.85 -9.67
C GLU A 864 16.05 -9.97 -10.59
N THR A 865 14.84 -9.60 -10.19
CA THR A 865 13.99 -8.70 -10.95
C THR A 865 14.58 -7.28 -10.95
N GLN A 866 15.19 -6.86 -9.84
CA GLN A 866 15.95 -5.62 -9.77
C GLN A 866 17.11 -5.62 -10.77
N ALA A 867 17.84 -6.73 -10.87
CA ALA A 867 18.91 -6.88 -11.86
C ALA A 867 18.36 -6.83 -13.29
N GLY A 868 17.18 -7.40 -13.55
CA GLY A 868 16.47 -7.29 -14.82
C GLY A 868 16.14 -5.84 -15.19
N ALA A 869 15.63 -5.06 -14.25
CA ALA A 869 15.34 -3.63 -14.45
C ALA A 869 16.63 -2.80 -14.64
N GLN A 870 17.69 -3.08 -13.87
CA GLN A 870 19.01 -2.45 -14.05
C GLN A 870 19.60 -2.77 -15.42
N ARG A 871 19.45 -4.00 -15.94
CA ARG A 871 19.80 -4.37 -17.31
C ARG A 871 19.06 -3.50 -18.32
N GLY A 872 17.72 -3.31 -18.13
CA GLY A 872 16.92 -2.46 -19.00
C GLY A 872 17.40 -1.00 -19.01
N LEU A 873 17.73 -0.42 -17.85
CA LEU A 873 18.37 0.92 -17.78
C LEU A 873 19.70 0.98 -18.51
N ALA A 874 20.52 -0.08 -18.41
CA ALA A 874 21.78 -0.17 -19.13
C ALA A 874 21.56 -0.23 -20.66
N ASP A 875 20.54 -0.97 -21.11
CA ASP A 875 20.14 -1.00 -22.53
C ASP A 875 19.72 0.38 -23.03
N VAL A 876 18.91 1.12 -22.24
CA VAL A 876 18.52 2.52 -22.57
C VAL A 876 19.74 3.45 -22.64
N ALA A 877 20.65 3.36 -21.66
CA ALA A 877 21.87 4.17 -21.66
C ALA A 877 22.73 3.86 -22.90
N ARG A 878 22.92 2.58 -23.24
CA ARG A 878 23.66 2.14 -24.43
C ARG A 878 23.02 2.65 -25.73
N LEU A 879 21.70 2.56 -25.87
CA LEU A 879 20.97 3.06 -27.04
C LEU A 879 21.07 4.58 -27.19
N ARG A 880 21.26 5.32 -26.10
CA ARG A 880 21.52 6.77 -26.09
C ARG A 880 22.98 7.15 -26.32
N GLY A 881 23.88 6.17 -26.42
CA GLY A 881 25.31 6.38 -26.63
C GLY A 881 26.11 6.62 -25.35
N ASP A 882 25.51 6.56 -24.18
CA ASP A 882 26.20 6.70 -22.88
C ASP A 882 26.78 5.34 -22.46
N LEU A 883 27.86 4.95 -23.12
CA LEU A 883 28.52 3.66 -22.91
C LEU A 883 29.12 3.49 -21.51
N PRO A 884 29.74 4.53 -20.89
CA PRO A 884 30.22 4.39 -19.51
C PRO A 884 29.12 4.11 -18.49
N ALA A 885 28.00 4.86 -18.53
CA ALA A 885 26.86 4.62 -17.64
C ALA A 885 26.21 3.25 -17.90
N ALA A 886 26.10 2.84 -19.17
CA ALA A 886 25.58 1.52 -19.52
C ALA A 886 26.44 0.40 -18.93
N ARG A 887 27.75 0.50 -19.00
CA ARG A 887 28.69 -0.49 -18.44
C ARG A 887 28.54 -0.60 -16.92
N GLU A 888 28.51 0.51 -16.21
CA GLU A 888 28.33 0.52 -14.75
C GLU A 888 27.01 -0.17 -14.32
N LEU A 889 25.92 0.14 -15.04
CA LEU A 889 24.61 -0.46 -14.78
C LEU A 889 24.59 -1.98 -15.07
N TYR A 890 25.22 -2.42 -16.18
CA TYR A 890 25.35 -3.86 -16.47
C TYR A 890 26.20 -4.59 -15.42
N ASP A 891 27.31 -4.01 -14.98
CA ASP A 891 28.15 -4.63 -13.95
C ASP A 891 27.41 -4.71 -12.60
N ARG A 892 26.58 -3.70 -12.28
CA ARG A 892 25.71 -3.72 -11.09
C ARG A 892 24.65 -4.82 -11.21
N ALA A 893 23.97 -4.91 -12.35
CA ALA A 893 22.98 -5.94 -12.65
C ALA A 893 23.60 -7.35 -12.60
N LEU A 894 24.82 -7.52 -13.12
CA LEU A 894 25.51 -8.81 -13.14
C LEU A 894 25.84 -9.33 -11.72
N ARG A 895 26.13 -8.43 -10.79
CA ARG A 895 26.33 -8.78 -9.37
C ARG A 895 25.02 -9.19 -8.68
N GLY A 896 23.89 -8.66 -9.10
CA GLY A 896 22.55 -8.98 -8.57
C GLY A 896 21.91 -10.23 -9.18
N CYS A 897 22.44 -10.74 -10.28
CA CYS A 897 21.92 -11.94 -10.92
C CYS A 897 22.28 -13.20 -10.14
N GLY A 898 21.27 -13.97 -9.71
CA GLY A 898 21.43 -15.32 -9.20
C GLY A 898 22.13 -16.24 -10.22
N ARG A 899 22.89 -17.20 -9.73
CA ARG A 899 23.61 -18.16 -10.61
C ARG A 899 22.80 -19.42 -10.93
N ALA A 900 21.73 -19.67 -10.21
CA ALA A 900 21.00 -20.96 -10.23
C ALA A 900 19.60 -20.88 -10.84
N SER A 901 19.07 -19.70 -11.18
CA SER A 901 17.72 -19.55 -11.75
C SER A 901 17.73 -19.42 -13.27
N MET A 902 16.66 -19.90 -13.95
CA MET A 902 16.48 -19.68 -15.38
C MET A 902 16.28 -18.19 -15.69
N GLY A 903 15.52 -17.47 -14.85
CA GLY A 903 15.32 -16.02 -14.99
C GLY A 903 16.62 -15.24 -14.84
N GLY A 904 17.41 -15.57 -13.81
CA GLY A 904 18.75 -15.04 -13.60
C GLY A 904 19.71 -15.35 -14.75
N ALA A 905 19.64 -16.58 -15.28
CA ALA A 905 20.45 -16.98 -16.43
C ALA A 905 20.09 -16.20 -17.70
N LEU A 906 18.81 -16.02 -18.01
CA LEU A 906 18.35 -15.22 -19.16
C LEU A 906 18.76 -13.76 -18.99
N THR A 907 18.57 -13.19 -17.81
CA THR A 907 19.01 -11.81 -17.49
C THR A 907 20.52 -11.68 -17.64
N ARG A 908 21.29 -12.64 -17.10
CA ARG A 908 22.75 -12.69 -17.24
C ARG A 908 23.19 -12.79 -18.69
N TRP A 909 22.52 -13.63 -19.49
CA TRP A 909 22.77 -13.73 -20.92
C TRP A 909 22.57 -12.37 -21.62
N ARG A 910 21.44 -11.70 -21.39
CA ARG A 910 21.15 -10.37 -21.96
C ARG A 910 22.20 -9.33 -21.56
N ILE A 911 22.63 -9.32 -20.30
CA ILE A 911 23.70 -8.43 -19.81
C ILE A 911 25.01 -8.69 -20.56
N LEU A 912 25.40 -9.96 -20.71
CA LEU A 912 26.64 -10.34 -21.42
C LEU A 912 26.60 -9.94 -22.90
N ILE A 913 25.45 -10.08 -23.56
CA ILE A 913 25.23 -9.56 -24.93
C ILE A 913 25.37 -8.03 -24.96
N GLY A 914 24.76 -7.32 -24.00
CA GLY A 914 24.88 -5.85 -23.90
C GLY A 914 26.31 -5.37 -23.70
N LEU A 915 27.06 -6.01 -22.81
CA LEU A 915 28.49 -5.74 -22.60
C LEU A 915 29.35 -6.06 -23.83
N GLY A 916 28.99 -7.11 -24.57
CA GLY A 916 29.62 -7.44 -25.84
C GLY A 916 29.42 -6.34 -26.90
N ARG A 917 28.19 -5.83 -27.03
CA ARG A 917 27.85 -4.70 -27.93
C ARG A 917 28.53 -3.40 -27.52
N ILE A 918 28.75 -3.12 -26.22
CA ILE A 918 29.56 -1.99 -25.79
C ILE A 918 31.01 -2.17 -26.25
N ALA A 919 31.60 -3.34 -26.05
CA ALA A 919 32.97 -3.60 -26.48
C ALA A 919 33.14 -3.49 -28.00
N GLU A 920 32.13 -3.89 -28.83
CA GLU A 920 32.13 -3.64 -30.29
C GLU A 920 32.12 -2.15 -30.62
N ALA A 921 31.29 -1.37 -29.95
CA ALA A 921 31.20 0.08 -30.14
C ALA A 921 32.53 0.79 -29.79
N GLU A 922 33.25 0.25 -28.81
CA GLU A 922 34.60 0.73 -28.42
C GLU A 922 35.74 0.11 -29.27
N GLN A 923 35.40 -0.71 -30.25
CA GLN A 923 36.35 -1.42 -31.10
C GLN A 923 37.29 -2.40 -30.37
N ASP A 924 36.88 -2.89 -29.19
CA ASP A 924 37.58 -3.92 -28.42
C ASP A 924 37.05 -5.31 -28.75
N ALA A 925 37.51 -5.85 -29.84
CA ALA A 925 37.13 -7.17 -30.36
C ALA A 925 37.53 -8.32 -29.42
N GLY A 926 38.54 -8.13 -28.54
CA GLY A 926 38.95 -9.09 -27.55
C GLY A 926 37.90 -9.26 -26.45
N GLN A 927 37.47 -8.13 -25.88
CA GLN A 927 36.38 -8.11 -24.85
C GLN A 927 35.05 -8.53 -25.47
N ALA A 928 34.71 -8.07 -26.66
CA ALA A 928 33.48 -8.50 -27.33
C ALA A 928 33.41 -10.03 -27.47
N SER A 929 34.46 -10.66 -27.99
CA SER A 929 34.55 -12.11 -28.12
C SER A 929 34.47 -12.83 -26.76
N LEU A 930 35.10 -12.30 -25.72
CA LEU A 930 35.02 -12.86 -24.38
C LEU A 930 33.57 -12.85 -23.85
N ARG A 931 32.87 -11.72 -23.95
CA ARG A 931 31.50 -11.58 -23.47
C ARG A 931 30.53 -12.46 -24.23
N TYR A 932 30.64 -12.56 -25.55
CA TYR A 932 29.78 -13.43 -26.35
C TYR A 932 30.03 -14.92 -26.09
N ARG A 933 31.30 -15.34 -25.85
CA ARG A 933 31.58 -16.72 -25.39
C ARG A 933 30.94 -17.03 -24.03
N GLN A 934 30.99 -16.08 -23.10
CA GLN A 934 30.31 -16.21 -21.80
C GLN A 934 28.79 -16.29 -21.96
N ALA A 935 28.20 -15.47 -22.83
CA ALA A 935 26.78 -15.51 -23.17
C ALA A 935 26.39 -16.88 -23.78
N LEU A 936 27.18 -17.37 -24.74
CA LEU A 936 26.96 -18.67 -25.38
C LEU A 936 27.03 -19.83 -24.36
N ALA A 937 28.01 -19.79 -23.46
CA ALA A 937 28.14 -20.81 -22.41
C ALA A 937 26.93 -20.77 -21.47
N THR A 938 26.46 -19.58 -21.10
CA THR A 938 25.27 -19.39 -20.28
C THR A 938 24.02 -19.96 -20.97
N ALA A 939 23.75 -19.60 -22.22
CA ALA A 939 22.61 -20.09 -23.00
C ALA A 939 22.61 -21.62 -23.14
N ARG A 940 23.78 -22.23 -23.42
CA ARG A 940 23.93 -23.68 -23.55
C ARG A 940 23.69 -24.42 -22.23
N ALA A 941 24.14 -23.87 -21.11
CA ALA A 941 23.96 -24.49 -19.80
C ALA A 941 22.49 -24.65 -19.41
N TYR A 942 21.62 -23.77 -19.94
CA TYR A 942 20.17 -23.78 -19.67
C TYR A 942 19.33 -24.29 -20.86
N GLY A 943 19.97 -24.79 -21.92
CA GLY A 943 19.28 -25.40 -23.06
C GLY A 943 18.52 -24.40 -23.96
N ASP A 944 18.76 -23.10 -23.81
CA ASP A 944 18.13 -22.05 -24.62
C ASP A 944 18.78 -22.00 -26.02
N ARG A 945 18.14 -22.71 -26.97
CA ARG A 945 18.62 -22.80 -28.36
C ARG A 945 18.63 -21.45 -29.12
N PRO A 946 17.58 -20.62 -29.05
CA PRO A 946 17.55 -19.28 -29.63
C PRO A 946 18.66 -18.37 -29.12
N ALA A 947 18.84 -18.30 -27.81
CA ALA A 947 19.88 -17.49 -27.17
C ALA A 947 21.30 -17.98 -27.53
N ALA A 948 21.48 -19.29 -27.60
CA ALA A 948 22.74 -19.86 -28.03
C ALA A 948 23.06 -19.54 -29.51
N ALA A 949 22.06 -19.59 -30.42
CA ALA A 949 22.22 -19.23 -31.82
C ALA A 949 22.59 -17.74 -31.97
N ALA A 950 21.85 -16.84 -31.31
CA ALA A 950 22.13 -15.39 -31.29
C ALA A 950 23.56 -15.06 -30.79
N SER A 951 24.00 -15.76 -29.72
CA SER A 951 25.36 -15.58 -29.19
C SER A 951 26.44 -16.08 -30.14
N ALA A 952 26.18 -17.17 -30.87
CA ALA A 952 27.11 -17.74 -31.85
C ALA A 952 27.22 -16.83 -33.08
N GLU A 953 26.10 -16.23 -33.55
CA GLU A 953 26.09 -15.25 -34.64
C GLU A 953 26.90 -13.99 -34.28
N ALA A 954 26.68 -13.43 -33.09
CA ALA A 954 27.45 -12.27 -32.62
C ALA A 954 28.95 -12.57 -32.54
N LEU A 955 29.33 -13.76 -32.06
CA LEU A 955 30.71 -14.18 -32.00
C LEU A 955 31.34 -14.34 -33.42
N ALA A 956 30.60 -14.89 -34.39
CA ALA A 956 31.02 -15.05 -35.76
C ALA A 956 31.19 -13.66 -36.45
N ALA A 957 30.30 -12.69 -36.19
CA ALA A 957 30.41 -11.33 -36.70
C ALA A 957 31.70 -10.63 -36.24
N VAL A 958 32.03 -10.73 -34.95
CA VAL A 958 33.29 -10.21 -34.40
C VAL A 958 34.51 -10.88 -35.02
N ALA A 959 34.47 -12.21 -35.27
CA ALA A 959 35.56 -12.95 -35.89
C ALA A 959 35.75 -12.52 -37.36
N ALA A 960 34.67 -12.34 -38.13
CA ALA A 960 34.70 -11.84 -39.50
C ALA A 960 35.25 -10.42 -39.60
N PHE A 961 34.85 -9.50 -38.70
CA PHE A 961 35.38 -8.15 -38.62
C PHE A 961 36.89 -8.12 -38.38
N ASN A 962 37.40 -8.95 -37.50
CA ASN A 962 38.81 -9.11 -37.20
C ASN A 962 39.62 -9.75 -38.38
N ALA A 963 38.99 -10.54 -39.23
CA ALA A 963 39.62 -11.14 -40.40
C ALA A 963 39.76 -10.14 -41.57
N VAL A 964 38.83 -9.16 -41.69
CA VAL A 964 38.84 -8.11 -42.71
C VAL A 964 39.78 -6.98 -42.34
N GLY A 965 40.02 -6.77 -41.04
CA GLY A 965 40.92 -5.71 -40.52
C GLY A 965 42.40 -6.11 -40.46
N ARG A 966 42.75 -7.35 -40.81
CA ARG A 966 44.10 -7.85 -41.00
C ARG A 966 44.42 -7.93 -42.50
#